data_89e83cfe6f949a3205e73bb49fc6db64
#
_entry.id   89e83cfe6f949a3205e73bb49fc6db64
#
_cell.length_a   1.000
_cell.length_b   1.000
_cell.length_c   1.000
_cell.angle_alpha   90.00
_cell.angle_beta   90.00
_cell.angle_gamma   90.00
#
_symmetry.space_group_name_H-M   'P 1'
#
loop_
_entity.id
_entity.type
_entity.pdbx_description
1 polymer ?
#
loop_
_entity_poly.entity_id
_entity_poly.type
_entity_poly.pdbx_seq_one_letter_code
_entity_poly.pdbx_strand_id
1 'polypeptide(L)'
;SRKPVKQPTPAHCRLSASEIVSVAELNSIDGPPFAAVLTSTRKATPLSKTLFLIDGRYQIYRGFYGMRRLTDSRGMQVQAIYAIADLLLRLCRDHPVDLWAIAMECDGPTFRHERYDQYKANREAMPEELSIQLPIIDRMLEAFRIPILQSPHHEADDCIATMATRAASEEIDVRLLTKDKDLEQVLSDRVKFLDVSTGQLYGPEELLEKKGIEPQQVIAYQSLVGDSSDNIPGVRGIGPKGAEKILSLVEDPATLLEDPVPDGIPAASLKKIRACPEMLHLSKELVTLSQQTPLDCAPTDLIRIAPDEILLTELFKELGFNRFLKMMSKPVEQQASLFAGAETDSDTGADASGRDASDAQEHQPAPRRGDAAVEYHLVTTIEELDQIVERCREAGSFAFDTETNSLDQIGATVVGCSIAVEAAEAWYIPFQSPGGEGPIARKDVMERLGPLLEDASIGKIGQNIKFDAQVMRNEGVMLAGICGDPMISSYLINPVRGRYGLDGLVAERLGHTMIPIREIIGERGVEISMDQIEPEKICHYAAEDADWTLRLHRDLDQEIDQHQLREVLEQIELPLIEVLVAMEREGISIDEHRLKEQETELSAELESIESRIHEQAGEPFNIASTKQLQKILFENLELPTKGLAKTKTGISVRAETLEELASRHPDIEILTLLLRYRSLSKLISTYVVALPQHLHPETGRIHTDFRQTVTATGRLASNRPNLQNIPIRSEEGRRIRQAFIPNRDGCIFVCADYSQVELRLLAHLSGDEGLISTIESGIDIHSSVAAKIHDKEIDEVTKDERAAAKAVNFGLMYGMGARGLARDIGISIAEAKEFIESYFEGFPRVRDWMEETKRMAIETGEVRTLCGRRRPIPEILSRLPREKAQGERYAINTVVQGSAADLIKKAMIDVHREALSRGNEARILLQIHDELLLEVPEQLSEECADWLKEVMEAAMKISVPLEVQVSMGRDWFDASR
;
A
#
# COMPACT_ATOMS: atom_id res chain seq x y z
N SER A 1 38.72 43.60 19.95
CA SER A 1 38.07 44.44 18.92
C SER A 1 37.39 43.57 17.87
N ARG A 2 36.16 43.15 18.15
CA ARG A 2 35.27 42.60 17.15
C ARG A 2 34.06 43.54 17.03
N LYS A 3 33.86 44.10 15.81
CA LYS A 3 32.68 44.90 15.47
C LYS A 3 31.43 43.97 15.40
N PRO A 4 30.25 44.42 15.85
CA PRO A 4 29.00 43.65 15.73
C PRO A 4 28.44 43.70 14.32
N VAL A 5 27.99 42.53 13.84
CA VAL A 5 27.25 42.36 12.58
C VAL A 5 25.81 42.83 12.80
N LYS A 6 25.35 43.74 11.93
CA LYS A 6 23.99 44.26 11.90
C LYS A 6 23.03 43.14 11.45
N GLN A 7 22.03 42.85 12.27
CA GLN A 7 20.84 42.09 11.86
C GLN A 7 19.97 42.87 10.88
N PRO A 8 19.39 42.28 9.87
CA PRO A 8 18.39 42.93 9.02
C PRO A 8 17.04 42.99 9.75
N THR A 9 16.44 44.14 9.78
CA THR A 9 15.10 44.44 10.26
C THR A 9 14.03 43.76 9.36
N PRO A 10 12.96 43.20 9.91
CA PRO A 10 11.85 42.66 9.12
C PRO A 10 11.05 43.81 8.48
N ALA A 11 10.84 43.71 7.18
CA ALA A 11 9.99 44.62 6.44
C ALA A 11 8.52 44.29 6.74
N HIS A 12 7.87 45.14 7.51
CA HIS A 12 6.41 45.18 7.65
C HIS A 12 5.80 45.61 6.31
N CYS A 13 5.10 44.71 5.63
CA CYS A 13 4.22 45.06 4.54
C CYS A 13 2.87 45.50 5.13
N ARG A 14 2.72 46.82 5.36
CA ARG A 14 1.43 47.41 5.61
C ARG A 14 0.74 47.63 4.25
N LEU A 15 -0.30 46.88 3.98
CA LEU A 15 -1.25 47.21 2.93
C LEU A 15 -2.09 48.41 3.42
N SER A 16 -1.95 49.53 2.72
CA SER A 16 -2.73 50.75 3.00
C SER A 16 -4.16 50.60 2.42
N ALA A 17 -5.11 51.06 3.17
CA ALA A 17 -6.56 51.04 2.90
C ALA A 17 -7.04 51.96 1.73
N SER A 18 -6.32 52.02 0.62
CA SER A 18 -6.70 52.91 -0.49
C SER A 18 -6.71 52.26 -1.89
N GLU A 19 -6.74 50.94 -1.99
CA GLU A 19 -6.97 50.26 -3.29
C GLU A 19 -8.19 49.33 -3.22
N ILE A 20 -9.36 49.92 -2.97
CA ILE A 20 -10.65 49.30 -3.28
C ILE A 20 -10.98 49.65 -4.73
N VAL A 21 -10.54 48.84 -5.67
CA VAL A 21 -11.00 48.87 -7.06
C VAL A 21 -12.42 48.24 -7.06
N SER A 22 -13.37 48.96 -7.59
CA SER A 22 -14.80 48.54 -7.62
C SER A 22 -14.96 47.30 -8.50
N VAL A 23 -15.83 46.39 -8.06
CA VAL A 23 -16.18 45.11 -8.71
C VAL A 23 -16.70 45.26 -10.16
N ALA A 24 -16.80 46.48 -10.68
CA ALA A 24 -17.30 46.78 -12.03
C ALA A 24 -16.23 46.73 -13.14
N GLU A 25 -14.93 46.75 -12.81
CA GLU A 25 -13.84 46.84 -13.82
C GLU A 25 -13.11 45.53 -14.11
N LEU A 26 -13.47 44.43 -13.49
CA LEU A 26 -12.86 43.11 -13.68
C LEU A 26 -13.62 42.14 -14.61
N ASN A 27 -14.67 42.63 -15.26
CA ASN A 27 -15.56 41.83 -16.13
C ASN A 27 -15.18 41.82 -17.63
N SER A 28 -13.94 42.07 -17.98
CA SER A 28 -13.49 42.03 -19.39
C SER A 28 -12.20 41.26 -19.65
N ILE A 29 -12.10 40.04 -19.15
CA ILE A 29 -11.13 39.08 -19.66
C ILE A 29 -11.86 37.73 -19.81
N ASP A 30 -12.15 37.36 -21.06
CA ASP A 30 -12.73 36.07 -21.44
C ASP A 30 -11.76 34.96 -21.11
N GLY A 31 -12.13 34.13 -20.11
CA GLY A 31 -11.57 32.84 -19.82
C GLY A 31 -12.71 31.90 -19.40
N PRO A 32 -12.65 30.59 -19.67
CA PRO A 32 -13.77 29.68 -19.47
C PRO A 32 -14.15 29.53 -18.00
N PRO A 33 -15.42 29.21 -17.69
CA PRO A 33 -16.05 29.51 -16.40
C PRO A 33 -15.86 28.43 -15.34
N PHE A 34 -14.72 28.41 -14.67
CA PHE A 34 -14.56 27.64 -13.43
C PHE A 34 -15.17 28.37 -12.20
N ALA A 35 -15.41 29.66 -12.32
CA ALA A 35 -16.07 30.51 -11.29
C ALA A 35 -17.51 30.12 -10.99
N ALA A 36 -18.17 29.33 -11.81
CA ALA A 36 -19.60 28.97 -11.61
C ALA A 36 -19.79 27.87 -10.52
N VAL A 37 -18.77 27.17 -10.11
CA VAL A 37 -18.85 26.05 -9.16
C VAL A 37 -18.67 26.52 -7.71
N LEU A 38 -18.01 27.64 -7.51
CA LEU A 38 -17.81 28.25 -6.20
C LEU A 38 -18.85 29.36 -5.89
N THR A 39 -19.67 29.71 -6.85
CA THR A 39 -20.69 30.77 -6.72
C THR A 39 -22.13 30.31 -7.00
N SER A 40 -22.49 29.06 -6.65
CA SER A 40 -23.92 28.71 -6.69
C SER A 40 -24.66 29.42 -5.56
N THR A 41 -24.99 30.69 -5.77
CA THR A 41 -25.98 31.39 -4.98
C THR A 41 -27.34 30.79 -5.26
N ARG A 42 -27.75 29.76 -4.53
CA ARG A 42 -29.17 29.45 -4.38
C ARG A 42 -29.85 30.67 -3.80
N LYS A 43 -30.92 31.17 -4.44
CA LYS A 43 -31.79 32.21 -3.90
C LYS A 43 -32.23 31.80 -2.51
N ALA A 44 -31.89 32.64 -1.54
CA ALA A 44 -31.90 32.40 -0.12
C ALA A 44 -33.28 32.44 0.51
N THR A 45 -33.52 31.39 1.29
CA THR A 45 -34.00 31.56 2.67
C THR A 45 -32.78 31.89 3.51
N PRO A 46 -32.83 32.72 4.58
CA PRO A 46 -31.63 33.00 5.38
C PRO A 46 -31.21 31.75 6.14
N LEU A 47 -30.27 31.01 5.57
CA LEU A 47 -29.55 29.95 6.27
C LEU A 47 -28.60 30.62 7.26
N SER A 48 -28.59 30.16 8.50
CA SER A 48 -27.58 30.54 9.49
C SER A 48 -26.20 30.29 8.90
N LYS A 49 -25.32 31.31 8.90
CA LYS A 49 -23.93 31.15 8.46
C LYS A 49 -23.25 30.17 9.38
N THR A 50 -22.43 29.29 8.84
CA THR A 50 -21.63 28.33 9.62
C THR A 50 -20.14 28.66 9.50
N LEU A 51 -19.47 28.82 10.65
CA LEU A 51 -18.01 29.01 10.73
C LEU A 51 -17.32 27.70 11.06
N PHE A 52 -16.35 27.30 10.22
CA PHE A 52 -15.48 26.13 10.41
C PHE A 52 -14.13 26.57 10.99
N LEU A 53 -13.83 26.16 12.23
CA LEU A 53 -12.56 26.45 12.90
C LEU A 53 -11.71 25.18 12.97
N ILE A 54 -10.54 25.25 12.35
CA ILE A 54 -9.60 24.13 12.24
C ILE A 54 -8.49 24.32 13.26
N ASP A 55 -8.27 23.32 14.10
CA ASP A 55 -7.08 23.23 14.96
C ASP A 55 -5.91 22.73 14.12
N GLY A 56 -5.05 23.65 13.67
CA GLY A 56 -3.95 23.35 12.76
C GLY A 56 -2.94 22.40 13.39
N ARG A 57 -2.55 22.62 14.65
CA ARG A 57 -1.58 21.76 15.32
C ARG A 57 -2.11 20.33 15.46
N TYR A 58 -3.30 20.17 15.97
CA TYR A 58 -3.94 18.86 16.09
C TYR A 58 -3.99 18.13 14.75
N GLN A 59 -4.41 18.79 13.67
CA GLN A 59 -4.54 18.17 12.36
C GLN A 59 -3.18 17.80 11.76
N ILE A 60 -2.14 18.64 11.93
CA ILE A 60 -0.78 18.39 11.47
C ILE A 60 -0.21 17.15 12.16
N TYR A 61 -0.28 17.09 13.51
CA TYR A 61 0.20 15.95 14.27
C TYR A 61 -0.61 14.68 13.98
N ARG A 62 -1.93 14.80 13.86
CA ARG A 62 -2.79 13.68 13.44
C ARG A 62 -2.40 13.15 12.07
N GLY A 63 -2.11 14.03 11.12
CA GLY A 63 -1.63 13.66 9.78
C GLY A 63 -0.29 12.94 9.85
N PHE A 64 0.65 13.46 10.61
CA PHE A 64 1.99 12.91 10.72
C PHE A 64 2.02 11.53 11.38
N TYR A 65 1.33 11.34 12.53
CA TYR A 65 1.34 10.09 13.27
C TYR A 65 0.22 9.11 12.90
N GLY A 66 -0.87 9.60 12.35
CA GLY A 66 -2.08 8.80 12.06
C GLY A 66 -2.12 8.20 10.67
N MET A 67 -1.33 8.71 9.74
CA MET A 67 -1.22 8.18 8.37
C MET A 67 -0.02 7.25 8.22
N ARG A 68 -0.08 6.38 7.19
CA ARG A 68 1.12 5.68 6.72
C ARG A 68 2.15 6.71 6.25
N ARG A 69 3.42 6.42 6.44
CA ARG A 69 4.49 7.23 5.87
C ARG A 69 4.27 7.36 4.37
N LEU A 70 4.21 8.59 3.91
CA LEU A 70 4.12 8.96 2.52
C LEU A 70 5.36 9.80 2.21
N THR A 71 6.08 9.43 1.16
CA THR A 71 7.25 10.18 0.70
C THR A 71 7.01 10.71 -0.69
N ASP A 72 7.56 11.89 -0.99
CA ASP A 72 7.64 12.41 -2.35
C ASP A 72 8.75 11.69 -3.16
N SER A 73 8.93 12.07 -4.40
CA SER A 73 9.94 11.50 -5.30
C SER A 73 11.39 11.71 -4.82
N ARG A 74 11.63 12.69 -3.94
CA ARG A 74 12.93 13.01 -3.34
C ARG A 74 13.17 12.25 -2.03
N GLY A 75 12.22 11.43 -1.58
CA GLY A 75 12.29 10.70 -0.31
C GLY A 75 11.91 11.52 0.92
N MET A 76 11.45 12.77 0.76
CA MET A 76 10.95 13.59 1.85
C MET A 76 9.59 13.09 2.34
N GLN A 77 9.42 12.99 3.65
CA GLN A 77 8.13 12.62 4.24
C GLN A 77 7.12 13.75 4.03
N VAL A 78 5.93 13.42 3.49
CA VAL A 78 4.89 14.38 3.12
C VAL A 78 3.50 14.06 3.68
N GLN A 79 3.39 13.10 4.59
CA GLN A 79 2.09 12.62 5.09
C GLN A 79 1.30 13.69 5.85
N ALA A 80 1.94 14.62 6.57
CA ALA A 80 1.24 15.70 7.25
C ALA A 80 0.67 16.71 6.23
N ILE A 81 1.45 17.04 5.21
CA ILE A 81 1.03 17.93 4.12
C ILE A 81 -0.16 17.30 3.39
N TYR A 82 -0.08 16.01 3.06
CA TYR A 82 -1.16 15.27 2.40
C TYR A 82 -2.44 15.26 3.23
N ALA A 83 -2.32 15.04 4.55
CA ALA A 83 -3.47 14.99 5.45
C ALA A 83 -4.20 16.34 5.54
N ILE A 84 -3.46 17.45 5.58
CA ILE A 84 -4.05 18.81 5.60
C ILE A 84 -4.71 19.12 4.26
N ALA A 85 -4.03 18.81 3.14
CA ALA A 85 -4.64 18.99 1.82
C ALA A 85 -5.94 18.19 1.66
N ASP A 86 -5.96 16.91 2.06
CA ASP A 86 -7.15 16.06 2.00
C ASP A 86 -8.29 16.60 2.89
N LEU A 87 -7.96 17.09 4.09
CA LEU A 87 -8.92 17.71 5.00
C LEU A 87 -9.58 18.94 4.38
N LEU A 88 -8.77 19.88 3.86
CA LEU A 88 -9.27 21.14 3.28
C LEU A 88 -10.08 20.88 2.00
N LEU A 89 -9.63 19.98 1.13
CA LEU A 89 -10.34 19.62 -0.08
C LEU A 89 -11.68 18.92 0.22
N ARG A 90 -11.72 18.01 1.19
CA ARG A 90 -12.96 17.36 1.64
C ARG A 90 -13.92 18.37 2.27
N LEU A 91 -13.42 19.22 3.14
CA LEU A 91 -14.25 20.25 3.77
C LEU A 91 -14.94 21.14 2.73
N CYS A 92 -14.17 21.55 1.71
CA CYS A 92 -14.70 22.35 0.61
C CYS A 92 -15.74 21.63 -0.25
N ARG A 93 -15.61 20.31 -0.38
CA ARG A 93 -16.49 19.48 -1.22
C ARG A 93 -17.77 19.06 -0.48
N ASP A 94 -17.62 18.60 0.77
CA ASP A 94 -18.69 17.87 1.48
C ASP A 94 -19.56 18.82 2.33
N HIS A 95 -19.08 20.06 2.56
CA HIS A 95 -19.78 21.03 3.41
C HIS A 95 -19.94 22.39 2.73
N PRO A 96 -21.07 23.08 2.97
CA PRO A 96 -21.28 24.46 2.52
C PRO A 96 -20.45 25.41 3.41
N VAL A 97 -19.15 25.57 3.09
CA VAL A 97 -18.25 26.42 3.87
C VAL A 97 -18.35 27.86 3.40
N ASP A 98 -19.04 28.71 4.17
CA ASP A 98 -19.09 30.14 3.94
C ASP A 98 -18.00 30.90 4.70
N LEU A 99 -17.72 30.46 5.94
CA LEU A 99 -16.73 31.05 6.83
C LEU A 99 -15.80 29.93 7.33
N TRP A 100 -14.50 30.20 7.32
CA TRP A 100 -13.52 29.27 7.85
C TRP A 100 -12.26 29.97 8.35
N ALA A 101 -11.51 29.30 9.23
CA ALA A 101 -10.16 29.70 9.62
C ALA A 101 -9.41 28.50 10.18
N ILE A 102 -8.08 28.57 10.17
CA ILE A 102 -7.20 27.62 10.83
C ILE A 102 -6.44 28.33 11.95
N ALA A 103 -6.41 27.76 13.14
CA ALA A 103 -5.63 28.27 14.25
C ALA A 103 -4.24 27.62 14.28
N MET A 104 -3.22 28.44 14.39
CA MET A 104 -1.81 28.03 14.44
C MET A 104 -1.14 28.61 15.70
N GLU A 105 -0.12 27.92 16.21
CA GLU A 105 0.65 28.43 17.34
C GLU A 105 1.70 29.44 16.88
N CYS A 106 1.94 30.45 17.71
CA CYS A 106 3.09 31.34 17.54
C CYS A 106 4.34 30.77 18.20
N ASP A 107 5.51 31.16 17.71
CA ASP A 107 6.77 30.85 18.38
C ASP A 107 6.91 31.61 19.71
N GLY A 108 7.37 30.89 20.73
CA GLY A 108 7.68 31.48 22.03
C GLY A 108 6.83 30.93 23.19
N PRO A 109 7.15 31.33 24.41
CA PRO A 109 6.41 30.91 25.61
C PRO A 109 5.05 31.57 25.66
N THR A 110 4.02 30.78 26.08
CA THR A 110 2.68 31.28 26.35
C THR A 110 2.57 31.73 27.80
N PHE A 111 1.49 32.45 28.18
CA PHE A 111 1.23 32.87 29.54
C PHE A 111 1.17 31.68 30.53
N ARG A 112 0.82 30.46 30.04
CA ARG A 112 0.82 29.25 30.86
C ARG A 112 2.23 28.80 31.22
N HIS A 113 3.20 28.92 30.30
CA HIS A 113 4.61 28.65 30.56
C HIS A 113 5.20 29.64 31.59
N GLU A 114 4.79 30.94 31.51
CA GLU A 114 5.20 31.94 32.47
C GLU A 114 4.61 31.68 33.87
N ARG A 115 3.40 31.08 33.91
CA ARG A 115 2.70 30.77 35.14
C ARG A 115 3.19 29.48 35.82
N TYR A 116 3.63 28.49 35.04
CA TYR A 116 4.04 27.18 35.51
C TYR A 116 5.16 26.59 34.65
N ASP A 117 6.39 26.63 35.13
CA ASP A 117 7.59 26.19 34.39
C ASP A 117 7.54 24.72 33.94
N GLN A 118 6.71 23.87 34.61
CA GLN A 118 6.56 22.47 34.25
C GLN A 118 5.43 22.23 33.23
N TYR A 119 4.73 23.29 32.78
CA TYR A 119 3.68 23.16 31.78
C TYR A 119 4.26 22.61 30.46
N LYS A 120 3.68 21.55 29.97
CA LYS A 120 4.11 20.81 28.75
C LYS A 120 5.59 20.33 28.76
N ALA A 121 6.28 20.33 29.93
CA ALA A 121 7.69 19.93 30.01
C ALA A 121 7.94 18.44 29.71
N ASN A 122 6.88 17.61 29.71
CA ASN A 122 6.93 16.20 29.36
C ASN A 122 6.71 15.93 27.86
N ARG A 123 6.45 16.97 27.03
CA ARG A 123 6.29 16.80 25.58
C ARG A 123 7.64 16.61 24.91
N GLU A 124 7.74 15.63 24.04
CA GLU A 124 8.93 15.44 23.20
C GLU A 124 9.06 16.59 22.19
N ALA A 125 10.30 16.89 21.81
CA ALA A 125 10.56 17.85 20.75
C ALA A 125 9.92 17.39 19.42
N MET A 126 9.51 18.36 18.60
CA MET A 126 8.94 18.06 17.28
C MET A 126 9.95 17.25 16.43
N PRO A 127 9.53 16.15 15.81
CA PRO A 127 10.38 15.40 14.89
C PRO A 127 10.92 16.28 13.75
N GLU A 128 12.17 16.08 13.38
CA GLU A 128 12.81 16.84 12.29
C GLU A 128 12.05 16.64 10.97
N GLU A 129 11.57 15.41 10.72
CA GLU A 129 10.78 15.05 9.56
C GLU A 129 9.42 15.78 9.48
N LEU A 130 8.87 16.19 10.61
CA LEU A 130 7.68 17.04 10.66
C LEU A 130 8.05 18.51 10.51
N SER A 131 9.14 18.95 11.12
CA SER A 131 9.63 20.33 11.02
C SER A 131 9.90 20.76 9.58
N ILE A 132 10.41 19.83 8.74
CA ILE A 132 10.65 20.07 7.31
C ILE A 132 9.34 20.27 6.54
N GLN A 133 8.25 19.68 6.97
CA GLN A 133 6.94 19.78 6.32
C GLN A 133 6.20 21.10 6.63
N LEU A 134 6.50 21.77 7.75
CA LEU A 134 5.78 22.99 8.17
C LEU A 134 5.85 24.12 7.14
N PRO A 135 6.99 24.50 6.58
CA PRO A 135 7.06 25.57 5.57
C PRO A 135 6.24 25.28 4.31
N ILE A 136 6.09 23.98 3.98
CA ILE A 136 5.30 23.55 2.83
C ILE A 136 3.80 23.59 3.17
N ILE A 137 3.45 23.25 4.40
CA ILE A 137 2.08 23.41 4.91
C ILE A 137 1.68 24.89 4.87
N ASP A 138 2.56 25.79 5.29
CA ASP A 138 2.31 27.23 5.25
C ASP A 138 2.04 27.71 3.82
N ARG A 139 2.89 27.32 2.84
CA ARG A 139 2.66 27.60 1.41
C ARG A 139 1.31 27.06 0.91
N MET A 140 0.92 25.90 1.41
CA MET A 140 -0.36 25.26 1.04
C MET A 140 -1.55 26.02 1.64
N LEU A 141 -1.45 26.45 2.90
CA LEU A 141 -2.49 27.28 3.55
C LEU A 141 -2.66 28.64 2.84
N GLU A 142 -1.54 29.24 2.42
CA GLU A 142 -1.55 30.47 1.58
C GLU A 142 -2.26 30.21 0.25
N ALA A 143 -1.95 29.10 -0.44
CA ALA A 143 -2.60 28.73 -1.69
C ALA A 143 -4.10 28.43 -1.52
N PHE A 144 -4.52 27.86 -0.40
CA PHE A 144 -5.93 27.73 -0.03
C PHE A 144 -6.58 29.05 0.37
N ARG A 145 -5.79 30.11 0.56
CA ARG A 145 -6.28 31.44 1.03
C ARG A 145 -7.10 31.35 2.30
N ILE A 146 -6.75 30.42 3.20
CA ILE A 146 -7.44 30.25 4.46
C ILE A 146 -6.93 31.26 5.49
N PRO A 147 -7.81 32.01 6.19
CA PRO A 147 -7.40 32.88 7.26
C PRO A 147 -6.74 32.11 8.40
N ILE A 148 -5.59 32.60 8.88
CA ILE A 148 -4.85 32.01 9.99
C ILE A 148 -5.12 32.82 11.26
N LEU A 149 -5.61 32.15 12.31
CA LEU A 149 -5.80 32.70 13.63
C LEU A 149 -4.57 32.37 14.48
N GLN A 150 -3.89 33.41 14.95
CA GLN A 150 -2.77 33.27 15.87
C GLN A 150 -2.61 34.53 16.72
N SER A 151 -2.12 34.38 17.95
CA SER A 151 -1.91 35.50 18.84
C SER A 151 -0.66 35.26 19.69
N PRO A 152 0.30 36.22 19.78
CA PRO A 152 1.45 36.11 20.65
C PRO A 152 1.05 35.82 22.10
N HIS A 153 1.81 35.00 22.80
CA HIS A 153 1.59 34.57 24.20
C HIS A 153 0.32 33.72 24.45
N HIS A 154 -0.44 33.37 23.42
CA HIS A 154 -1.63 32.52 23.51
C HIS A 154 -1.43 31.25 22.69
N GLU A 155 -2.15 30.21 23.04
CA GLU A 155 -2.16 28.95 22.29
C GLU A 155 -3.25 28.99 21.17
N ALA A 156 -3.15 28.08 20.20
CA ALA A 156 -4.14 27.94 19.15
C ALA A 156 -5.54 27.71 19.72
N ASP A 157 -5.65 26.95 20.80
CA ASP A 157 -6.91 26.66 21.50
C ASP A 157 -7.57 27.91 22.09
N ASP A 158 -6.78 28.88 22.62
CA ASP A 158 -7.27 30.17 23.07
C ASP A 158 -7.85 31.00 21.93
N CYS A 159 -7.22 30.96 20.74
CA CYS A 159 -7.72 31.62 19.55
C CYS A 159 -9.03 30.98 19.08
N ILE A 160 -9.12 29.65 19.06
CA ILE A 160 -10.33 28.90 18.71
C ILE A 160 -11.46 29.22 19.69
N ALA A 161 -11.19 29.14 21.00
CA ALA A 161 -12.19 29.38 22.04
C ALA A 161 -12.74 30.82 21.95
N THR A 162 -11.87 31.80 21.73
CA THR A 162 -12.26 33.21 21.58
C THR A 162 -13.12 33.40 20.34
N MET A 163 -12.73 32.88 19.18
CA MET A 163 -13.45 33.05 17.93
C MET A 163 -14.78 32.29 17.95
N ALA A 164 -14.80 31.07 18.50
CA ALA A 164 -16.02 30.28 18.65
C ALA A 164 -17.07 31.01 19.53
N THR A 165 -16.62 31.58 20.64
CA THR A 165 -17.50 32.34 21.56
C THR A 165 -18.03 33.62 20.91
N ARG A 166 -17.17 34.37 20.20
CA ARG A 166 -17.60 35.57 19.44
C ARG A 166 -18.64 35.20 18.37
N ALA A 167 -18.36 34.16 17.54
CA ALA A 167 -19.25 33.71 16.50
C ALA A 167 -20.62 33.26 17.06
N ALA A 168 -20.61 32.46 18.13
CA ALA A 168 -21.86 32.04 18.79
C ALA A 168 -22.69 33.20 19.32
N SER A 169 -22.03 34.25 19.82
CA SER A 169 -22.73 35.50 20.28
C SER A 169 -23.33 36.32 19.14
N GLU A 170 -22.81 36.17 17.92
CA GLU A 170 -23.34 36.76 16.68
C GLU A 170 -24.33 35.83 15.94
N GLU A 171 -24.84 34.81 16.64
CA GLU A 171 -25.76 33.80 16.09
C GLU A 171 -25.24 32.98 14.92
N ILE A 172 -23.91 32.83 14.80
CA ILE A 172 -23.24 32.01 13.81
C ILE A 172 -23.02 30.62 14.42
N ASP A 173 -23.37 29.56 13.69
CA ASP A 173 -23.07 28.18 14.08
C ASP A 173 -21.60 27.90 13.87
N VAL A 174 -20.95 27.17 14.81
CA VAL A 174 -19.53 26.86 14.75
C VAL A 174 -19.30 25.35 14.68
N ARG A 175 -18.42 24.96 13.81
CA ARG A 175 -17.93 23.58 13.68
C ARG A 175 -16.42 23.54 13.98
N LEU A 176 -16.07 22.93 15.09
CA LEU A 176 -14.67 22.77 15.53
C LEU A 176 -14.10 21.48 14.95
N LEU A 177 -13.02 21.59 14.19
CA LEU A 177 -12.33 20.45 13.56
C LEU A 177 -11.13 20.00 14.41
N THR A 178 -11.43 19.48 15.58
CA THR A 178 -10.48 18.95 16.58
C THR A 178 -11.10 17.83 17.40
N LYS A 179 -10.32 17.10 18.14
CA LYS A 179 -10.76 16.22 19.25
C LYS A 179 -10.07 16.58 20.57
N ASP A 180 -9.57 17.81 20.65
CA ASP A 180 -8.96 18.26 21.87
C ASP A 180 -10.03 18.44 22.95
N LYS A 181 -9.80 17.80 24.10
CA LYS A 181 -10.71 17.79 25.25
C LYS A 181 -10.81 19.16 25.95
N ASP A 182 -9.80 20.01 25.76
CA ASP A 182 -9.77 21.30 26.40
C ASP A 182 -10.78 22.25 25.75
N LEU A 183 -11.07 22.09 24.46
CA LEU A 183 -12.11 22.81 23.74
C LEU A 183 -13.54 22.31 24.03
N GLU A 184 -13.73 21.24 24.83
CA GLU A 184 -15.07 20.84 25.31
C GLU A 184 -15.72 21.93 26.19
N GLN A 185 -14.92 22.84 26.81
CA GLN A 185 -15.41 23.93 27.64
C GLN A 185 -16.17 25.03 26.87
N VAL A 186 -16.06 25.09 25.55
CA VAL A 186 -16.75 26.08 24.70
C VAL A 186 -17.94 25.49 23.93
N LEU A 187 -18.22 24.20 24.12
CA LEU A 187 -19.37 23.55 23.49
C LEU A 187 -20.69 24.18 23.92
N SER A 188 -21.58 24.31 22.97
CA SER A 188 -22.93 24.86 23.17
C SER A 188 -23.86 24.34 22.06
N ASP A 189 -25.12 24.77 22.08
CA ASP A 189 -26.08 24.44 20.99
C ASP A 189 -25.54 24.84 19.62
N ARG A 190 -24.78 25.94 19.54
CA ARG A 190 -24.20 26.47 18.30
C ARG A 190 -22.76 26.00 18.03
N VAL A 191 -21.99 25.67 19.08
CA VAL A 191 -20.58 25.26 18.96
C VAL A 191 -20.47 23.76 19.15
N LYS A 192 -20.11 23.03 18.09
CA LYS A 192 -19.98 21.55 18.12
C LYS A 192 -18.71 21.11 17.43
N PHE A 193 -18.12 20.01 17.90
CA PHE A 193 -17.07 19.32 17.12
C PHE A 193 -17.67 18.66 15.88
N LEU A 194 -16.91 18.65 14.80
CA LEU A 194 -17.25 17.95 13.56
C LEU A 194 -16.14 16.94 13.22
N ASP A 195 -16.52 15.69 13.07
CA ASP A 195 -15.66 14.69 12.42
C ASP A 195 -15.95 14.69 10.92
N VAL A 196 -15.05 15.30 10.13
CA VAL A 196 -15.20 15.43 8.67
C VAL A 196 -15.25 14.09 7.95
N SER A 197 -14.72 13.03 8.55
CA SER A 197 -14.70 11.70 7.92
C SER A 197 -16.02 10.95 8.03
N THR A 198 -16.79 11.22 9.09
CA THR A 198 -18.07 10.56 9.37
C THR A 198 -19.28 11.49 9.28
N GLY A 199 -19.04 12.79 9.23
CA GLY A 199 -20.10 13.82 9.32
C GLY A 199 -20.74 13.95 10.69
N GLN A 200 -20.25 13.22 11.71
CA GLN A 200 -20.82 13.21 13.06
C GLN A 200 -20.49 14.51 13.79
N LEU A 201 -21.51 15.03 14.46
CA LEU A 201 -21.39 16.17 15.38
C LEU A 201 -21.30 15.66 16.83
N TYR A 202 -20.52 16.37 17.65
CA TYR A 202 -20.40 16.12 19.07
C TYR A 202 -20.57 17.43 19.81
N GLY A 203 -21.57 17.51 20.65
CA GLY A 203 -21.95 18.72 21.40
C GLY A 203 -22.18 18.45 22.87
N PRO A 204 -22.95 19.32 23.57
CA PRO A 204 -23.22 19.18 25.00
C PRO A 204 -23.89 17.88 25.40
N GLU A 205 -24.80 17.37 24.58
CA GLU A 205 -25.56 16.14 24.87
C GLU A 205 -24.62 14.92 24.88
N GLU A 206 -23.75 14.80 23.87
CA GLU A 206 -22.78 13.72 23.76
C GLU A 206 -21.69 13.82 24.83
N LEU A 207 -21.32 15.03 25.26
CA LEU A 207 -20.41 15.24 26.37
C LEU A 207 -21.01 14.72 27.68
N LEU A 208 -22.28 15.08 27.93
CA LEU A 208 -23.01 14.64 29.13
C LEU A 208 -23.16 13.11 29.16
N GLU A 209 -23.54 12.49 28.03
CA GLU A 209 -23.65 11.04 27.92
C GLU A 209 -22.31 10.32 28.19
N LYS A 210 -21.22 10.87 27.65
CA LYS A 210 -19.90 10.22 27.69
C LYS A 210 -19.14 10.43 28.99
N LYS A 211 -19.24 11.63 29.58
CA LYS A 211 -18.43 12.04 30.77
C LYS A 211 -19.27 12.37 32.01
N GLY A 212 -20.60 12.43 31.90
CA GLY A 212 -21.49 12.79 32.98
C GLY A 212 -21.37 14.24 33.46
N ILE A 213 -20.84 15.15 32.63
CA ILE A 213 -20.62 16.56 32.92
C ILE A 213 -21.11 17.45 31.78
N GLU A 214 -21.50 18.65 32.10
CA GLU A 214 -21.86 19.70 31.13
C GLU A 214 -20.62 20.53 30.72
N PRO A 215 -20.67 21.25 29.56
CA PRO A 215 -19.54 22.10 29.13
C PRO A 215 -19.03 23.09 30.18
N GLN A 216 -19.93 23.67 30.97
CA GLN A 216 -19.61 24.63 32.03
C GLN A 216 -18.79 23.96 33.19
N GLN A 217 -18.88 22.63 33.30
CA GLN A 217 -18.17 21.86 34.33
C GLN A 217 -16.82 21.33 33.86
N VAL A 218 -16.45 21.48 32.57
CA VAL A 218 -15.20 20.97 32.03
C VAL A 218 -13.97 21.54 32.71
N ILE A 219 -13.94 22.85 32.97
CA ILE A 219 -12.85 23.52 33.70
C ILE A 219 -12.72 22.93 35.10
N ALA A 220 -13.84 22.82 35.82
CA ALA A 220 -13.91 22.28 37.16
C ALA A 220 -13.48 20.80 37.21
N TYR A 221 -13.91 20.02 36.21
CA TYR A 221 -13.52 18.62 36.05
C TYR A 221 -12.02 18.47 35.85
N GLN A 222 -11.45 19.21 34.90
CA GLN A 222 -10.01 19.15 34.62
C GLN A 222 -9.16 19.71 35.76
N SER A 223 -9.63 20.71 36.49
CA SER A 223 -8.94 21.23 37.66
C SER A 223 -8.80 20.19 38.78
N LEU A 224 -9.77 19.29 38.91
CA LEU A 224 -9.73 18.16 39.84
C LEU A 224 -8.88 16.98 39.34
N VAL A 225 -9.07 16.56 38.12
CA VAL A 225 -8.42 15.37 37.54
C VAL A 225 -6.99 15.66 37.08
N GLY A 226 -6.70 16.89 36.64
CA GLY A 226 -5.45 17.27 36.01
C GLY A 226 -5.37 16.82 34.54
N ASP A 227 -4.28 17.14 33.89
CA ASP A 227 -3.93 16.66 32.54
C ASP A 227 -2.48 16.18 32.47
N SER A 228 -2.32 14.88 32.26
CA SER A 228 -1.01 14.27 32.08
C SER A 228 -0.34 14.63 30.75
N SER A 229 -1.11 15.00 29.73
CA SER A 229 -0.59 15.41 28.40
C SER A 229 0.14 16.75 28.49
N ASP A 230 -0.42 17.68 29.27
CA ASP A 230 0.07 19.04 29.45
C ASP A 230 0.78 19.25 30.77
N ASN A 231 0.98 18.16 31.49
CA ASN A 231 1.62 18.15 32.81
C ASN A 231 0.90 19.04 33.83
N ILE A 232 -0.45 19.09 33.77
CA ILE A 232 -1.27 19.79 34.73
C ILE A 232 -1.59 18.87 35.91
N PRO A 233 -1.23 19.23 37.16
CA PRO A 233 -1.17 18.29 38.28
C PRO A 233 -2.53 17.79 38.79
N GLY A 234 -3.59 18.61 38.72
CA GLY A 234 -4.88 18.32 39.35
C GLY A 234 -4.79 18.13 40.88
N VAL A 235 -5.81 17.54 41.46
CA VAL A 235 -5.83 17.17 42.90
C VAL A 235 -5.43 15.70 43.05
N ARG A 236 -4.26 15.44 43.63
CA ARG A 236 -3.69 14.11 43.74
C ARG A 236 -4.65 13.09 44.38
N GLY A 237 -4.98 12.06 43.62
CA GLY A 237 -5.86 10.96 44.05
C GLY A 237 -7.35 11.20 43.85
N ILE A 238 -7.74 12.23 43.09
CA ILE A 238 -9.08 12.41 42.54
C ILE A 238 -8.99 12.04 41.04
N GLY A 239 -9.64 10.98 40.66
CA GLY A 239 -9.73 10.55 39.26
C GLY A 239 -11.13 10.85 38.67
N PRO A 240 -11.37 10.47 37.39
CA PRO A 240 -12.58 10.78 36.66
C PRO A 240 -13.89 10.57 37.41
N LYS A 241 -14.12 9.36 37.93
CA LYS A 241 -15.33 9.04 38.73
C LYS A 241 -15.46 9.84 40.03
N GLY A 242 -14.33 10.26 40.59
CA GLY A 242 -14.34 11.07 41.79
C GLY A 242 -14.72 12.52 41.51
N ALA A 243 -14.24 13.06 40.39
CA ALA A 243 -14.57 14.39 39.92
C ALA A 243 -16.04 14.49 39.51
N GLU A 244 -16.54 13.52 38.72
CA GLU A 244 -17.96 13.42 38.34
C GLU A 244 -18.88 13.45 39.57
N LYS A 245 -18.59 12.65 40.58
CA LYS A 245 -19.38 12.62 41.82
C LYS A 245 -19.33 13.94 42.60
N ILE A 246 -18.22 14.66 42.56
CA ILE A 246 -18.09 15.97 43.23
C ILE A 246 -18.92 16.99 42.43
N LEU A 247 -18.79 17.01 41.14
CA LEU A 247 -19.44 17.97 40.21
C LEU A 247 -20.94 17.75 40.07
N SER A 248 -21.46 16.57 40.42
CA SER A 248 -22.90 16.38 40.58
C SER A 248 -23.51 17.08 41.82
N LEU A 249 -22.65 17.61 42.72
CA LEU A 249 -23.07 18.25 43.99
C LEU A 249 -22.64 19.71 44.09
N VAL A 250 -21.58 20.11 43.38
CA VAL A 250 -21.06 21.50 43.37
C VAL A 250 -20.60 21.88 41.96
N GLU A 251 -20.86 23.14 41.58
CA GLU A 251 -20.40 23.65 40.27
C GLU A 251 -18.89 23.98 40.28
N ASP A 252 -18.39 24.59 41.36
CA ASP A 252 -16.99 24.94 41.48
C ASP A 252 -16.35 24.20 42.68
N PRO A 253 -15.36 23.31 42.46
CA PRO A 253 -14.66 22.61 43.52
C PRO A 253 -13.94 23.52 44.52
N ALA A 254 -13.63 24.76 44.14
CA ALA A 254 -13.01 25.73 45.04
C ALA A 254 -13.91 26.11 46.23
N THR A 255 -15.23 26.02 46.08
CA THR A 255 -16.16 26.24 47.18
C THR A 255 -16.03 25.24 48.33
N LEU A 256 -15.44 24.07 48.06
CA LEU A 256 -15.18 23.03 49.05
C LEU A 256 -13.98 23.34 49.97
N LEU A 257 -13.25 24.41 49.71
CA LEU A 257 -12.16 24.90 50.57
C LEU A 257 -12.68 25.59 51.82
N GLU A 258 -13.91 26.11 51.78
CA GLU A 258 -14.58 26.83 52.86
C GLU A 258 -15.81 26.05 53.35
N ASP A 259 -16.31 26.42 54.52
CA ASP A 259 -17.55 25.89 55.11
C ASP A 259 -18.72 26.86 54.88
N PRO A 260 -19.97 26.39 54.71
CA PRO A 260 -20.43 25.01 54.85
C PRO A 260 -20.22 24.18 53.58
N VAL A 261 -19.85 22.90 53.76
CA VAL A 261 -19.74 21.94 52.66
C VAL A 261 -21.10 21.29 52.38
N PRO A 262 -21.54 21.16 51.14
CA PRO A 262 -22.77 20.46 50.81
C PRO A 262 -22.77 18.99 51.26
N ASP A 263 -23.94 18.51 51.68
CA ASP A 263 -24.13 17.11 52.03
C ASP A 263 -23.86 16.17 50.86
N GLY A 264 -23.23 15.02 51.12
CA GLY A 264 -22.95 14.01 50.11
C GLY A 264 -21.53 14.01 49.51
N ILE A 265 -20.73 15.05 49.79
CA ILE A 265 -19.32 15.08 49.38
C ILE A 265 -18.52 14.04 50.18
N PRO A 266 -17.78 13.09 49.53
CA PRO A 266 -17.00 12.11 50.25
C PRO A 266 -15.90 12.77 51.12
N ALA A 267 -15.86 12.46 52.40
CA ALA A 267 -14.91 13.04 53.34
C ALA A 267 -13.44 12.84 52.91
N ALA A 268 -13.13 11.72 52.25
CA ALA A 268 -11.81 11.45 51.71
C ALA A 268 -11.46 12.41 50.55
N SER A 269 -12.41 12.75 49.72
CA SER A 269 -12.22 13.71 48.59
C SER A 269 -12.06 15.14 49.12
N LEU A 270 -12.91 15.52 50.05
CA LEU A 270 -12.83 16.82 50.73
C LEU A 270 -11.47 17.04 51.40
N LYS A 271 -10.96 16.01 52.10
CA LYS A 271 -9.65 16.05 52.72
C LYS A 271 -8.53 16.27 51.69
N LYS A 272 -8.61 15.64 50.52
CA LYS A 272 -7.62 15.79 49.43
C LYS A 272 -7.67 17.19 48.82
N ILE A 273 -8.86 17.73 48.57
CA ILE A 273 -9.05 19.08 48.02
C ILE A 273 -8.46 20.11 48.97
N ARG A 274 -8.84 20.05 50.29
CA ARG A 274 -8.35 20.96 51.32
C ARG A 274 -6.85 20.81 51.63
N ALA A 275 -6.23 19.68 51.27
CA ALA A 275 -4.79 19.47 51.42
C ALA A 275 -3.95 20.14 50.32
N CYS A 276 -4.52 20.51 49.19
CA CYS A 276 -3.80 21.03 48.02
C CYS A 276 -4.54 22.21 47.34
N PRO A 277 -4.93 23.29 48.10
CA PRO A 277 -5.69 24.39 47.52
C PRO A 277 -4.94 25.09 46.40
N GLU A 278 -3.63 25.29 46.54
CA GLU A 278 -2.79 25.93 45.53
C GLU A 278 -2.76 25.16 44.23
N MET A 279 -2.72 23.82 44.28
CA MET A 279 -2.73 22.96 43.09
C MET A 279 -4.08 23.01 42.37
N LEU A 280 -5.18 23.07 43.12
CA LEU A 280 -6.52 23.21 42.54
C LEU A 280 -6.64 24.53 41.79
N HIS A 281 -6.21 25.65 42.38
CA HIS A 281 -6.26 26.97 41.74
C HIS A 281 -5.32 27.04 40.55
N LEU A 282 -4.10 26.54 40.67
CA LEU A 282 -3.15 26.49 39.56
C LEU A 282 -3.71 25.65 38.38
N SER A 283 -4.23 24.46 38.68
CA SER A 283 -4.80 23.63 37.65
C SER A 283 -6.00 24.28 36.95
N LYS A 284 -6.88 24.95 37.74
CA LYS A 284 -8.01 25.72 37.20
C LYS A 284 -7.53 26.83 36.25
N GLU A 285 -6.49 27.55 36.62
CA GLU A 285 -5.91 28.62 35.81
C GLU A 285 -5.32 28.08 34.52
N LEU A 286 -4.56 26.98 34.58
CA LEU A 286 -3.88 26.37 33.41
C LEU A 286 -4.85 25.73 32.42
N VAL A 287 -5.97 25.10 32.86
CA VAL A 287 -6.95 24.46 31.97
C VAL A 287 -7.95 25.45 31.37
N THR A 288 -8.08 26.65 31.90
CA THR A 288 -9.01 27.67 31.44
C THR A 288 -8.52 28.28 30.11
N LEU A 289 -9.28 28.13 29.05
CA LEU A 289 -8.98 28.77 27.78
C LEU A 289 -9.39 30.25 27.79
N SER A 290 -8.57 31.11 27.22
CA SER A 290 -8.89 32.51 27.03
C SER A 290 -10.00 32.67 26.00
N GLN A 291 -11.09 33.35 26.38
CA GLN A 291 -12.16 33.71 25.44
C GLN A 291 -12.10 35.20 25.03
N GLN A 292 -10.99 35.87 25.38
CA GLN A 292 -10.74 37.29 25.10
C GLN A 292 -9.34 37.51 24.47
N THR A 293 -8.80 36.47 23.84
CA THR A 293 -7.53 36.55 23.11
C THR A 293 -7.59 37.67 22.08
N PRO A 294 -6.57 38.53 21.98
CA PRO A 294 -6.54 39.61 20.99
C PRO A 294 -6.41 39.01 19.59
N LEU A 295 -7.51 39.11 18.83
CA LEU A 295 -7.60 38.73 17.42
C LEU A 295 -8.08 39.92 16.62
N ASP A 296 -7.35 40.24 15.55
CA ASP A 296 -7.58 41.46 14.74
C ASP A 296 -8.71 41.30 13.70
N CYS A 297 -9.55 40.26 13.85
CA CYS A 297 -10.66 39.98 12.92
C CYS A 297 -11.96 39.64 13.65
N ALA A 298 -13.07 39.93 13.03
CA ALA A 298 -14.40 39.49 13.45
C ALA A 298 -14.77 38.15 12.79
N PRO A 299 -15.71 37.37 13.35
CA PRO A 299 -16.17 36.12 12.73
C PRO A 299 -16.63 36.28 11.27
N THR A 300 -17.25 37.42 10.96
CA THR A 300 -17.74 37.76 9.61
C THR A 300 -16.66 38.10 8.60
N ASP A 301 -15.41 38.34 9.05
CA ASP A 301 -14.26 38.61 8.17
C ASP A 301 -13.62 37.32 7.65
N LEU A 302 -13.93 36.18 8.26
CA LEU A 302 -13.37 34.85 7.94
C LEU A 302 -14.03 34.20 6.72
N ILE A 303 -14.31 35.01 5.69
CA ILE A 303 -14.98 34.55 4.48
C ILE A 303 -14.06 33.61 3.71
N ARG A 304 -14.61 32.48 3.27
CA ARG A 304 -13.91 31.59 2.36
C ARG A 304 -13.71 32.25 1.01
N ILE A 305 -12.47 32.40 0.63
CA ILE A 305 -12.02 32.86 -0.68
C ILE A 305 -11.66 31.65 -1.53
N ALA A 306 -11.89 31.70 -2.84
CA ALA A 306 -11.48 30.65 -3.76
C ALA A 306 -9.97 30.43 -3.67
N PRO A 307 -9.51 29.16 -3.61
CA PRO A 307 -8.09 28.82 -3.60
C PRO A 307 -7.37 29.33 -4.83
N ASP A 308 -6.07 29.55 -4.72
CA ASP A 308 -5.20 29.78 -5.85
C ASP A 308 -4.87 28.46 -6.53
N GLU A 309 -5.61 28.14 -7.59
CA GLU A 309 -5.51 26.86 -8.28
C GLU A 309 -4.18 26.65 -8.96
N ILE A 310 -3.53 27.73 -9.41
CA ILE A 310 -2.20 27.66 -10.04
C ILE A 310 -1.17 27.23 -9.01
N LEU A 311 -1.12 27.93 -7.87
CA LEU A 311 -0.19 27.60 -6.78
C LEU A 311 -0.45 26.21 -6.19
N LEU A 312 -1.73 25.80 -6.03
CA LEU A 312 -2.05 24.45 -5.55
C LEU A 312 -1.64 23.38 -6.57
N THR A 313 -1.86 23.64 -7.85
CA THR A 313 -1.45 22.70 -8.91
C THR A 313 0.06 22.53 -8.95
N GLU A 314 0.82 23.63 -8.87
CA GLU A 314 2.28 23.58 -8.81
C GLU A 314 2.77 22.82 -7.56
N LEU A 315 2.20 23.11 -6.40
CA LEU A 315 2.56 22.47 -5.15
C LEU A 315 2.22 20.98 -5.15
N PHE A 316 1.05 20.59 -5.66
CA PHE A 316 0.67 19.17 -5.74
C PHE A 316 1.50 18.39 -6.77
N LYS A 317 1.96 19.06 -7.86
CA LYS A 317 2.94 18.47 -8.79
C LYS A 317 4.30 18.27 -8.11
N GLU A 318 4.81 19.30 -7.41
CA GLU A 318 6.07 19.23 -6.66
C GLU A 318 6.08 18.06 -5.66
N LEU A 319 4.95 17.80 -5.00
CA LEU A 319 4.79 16.78 -3.96
C LEU A 319 4.34 15.41 -4.48
N GLY A 320 4.05 15.28 -5.78
CA GLY A 320 3.54 14.03 -6.36
C GLY A 320 2.10 13.67 -5.93
N PHE A 321 1.26 14.65 -5.56
CA PHE A 321 -0.12 14.45 -5.08
C PHE A 321 -1.11 14.29 -6.24
N ASN A 322 -0.88 13.31 -7.10
CA ASN A 322 -1.65 13.06 -8.32
C ASN A 322 -3.16 12.90 -8.09
N ARG A 323 -3.57 12.37 -6.93
CA ARG A 323 -4.99 12.27 -6.56
C ARG A 323 -5.64 13.64 -6.46
N PHE A 324 -4.97 14.61 -5.84
CA PHE A 324 -5.51 15.96 -5.68
C PHE A 324 -5.51 16.74 -7.00
N LEU A 325 -4.48 16.54 -7.83
CA LEU A 325 -4.46 17.08 -9.19
C LEU A 325 -5.67 16.60 -10.01
N LYS A 326 -5.96 15.29 -9.96
CA LYS A 326 -7.15 14.70 -10.61
C LYS A 326 -8.47 15.23 -10.04
N MET A 327 -8.52 15.59 -8.76
CA MET A 327 -9.71 16.20 -8.15
C MET A 327 -9.93 17.63 -8.62
N MET A 328 -8.87 18.40 -8.86
CA MET A 328 -8.95 19.79 -9.31
C MET A 328 -9.32 19.91 -10.80
N SER A 329 -9.02 18.90 -11.62
CA SER A 329 -9.27 18.90 -13.06
C SER A 329 -10.67 18.47 -13.50
N LYS A 330 -11.59 18.12 -12.57
CA LYS A 330 -12.94 17.61 -12.89
C LYS A 330 -14.05 18.62 -12.62
N PRO A 331 -15.08 18.72 -13.48
CA PRO A 331 -16.33 19.45 -13.18
C PRO A 331 -17.08 18.83 -12.00
N VAL A 332 -17.78 19.66 -11.19
CA VAL A 332 -18.39 19.26 -9.90
C VAL A 332 -19.43 18.14 -10.00
N GLU A 333 -20.13 17.99 -11.10
CA GLU A 333 -21.14 16.94 -11.27
C GLU A 333 -20.55 15.51 -11.28
N GLN A 334 -19.28 15.35 -11.63
CA GLN A 334 -18.58 14.06 -11.64
C GLN A 334 -17.82 13.75 -10.33
N GLN A 335 -17.65 14.72 -9.46
CA GLN A 335 -16.90 14.51 -8.19
C GLN A 335 -17.69 13.73 -7.14
N ALA A 336 -19.01 13.80 -7.14
CA ALA A 336 -19.87 13.11 -6.17
C ALA A 336 -19.90 11.57 -6.34
N SER A 337 -19.67 11.06 -7.56
CA SER A 337 -19.73 9.62 -7.83
C SER A 337 -18.44 8.84 -7.49
N LEU A 338 -17.30 9.51 -7.33
CA LEU A 338 -15.99 8.88 -7.07
C LEU A 338 -15.81 8.40 -5.63
N PHE A 339 -16.69 8.80 -4.72
CA PHE A 339 -16.60 8.52 -3.29
C PHE A 339 -17.74 7.65 -2.75
N ALA A 340 -18.72 7.30 -3.59
CA ALA A 340 -19.84 6.42 -3.22
C ALA A 340 -19.49 4.92 -3.31
N GLY A 341 -18.26 4.57 -3.62
CA GLY A 341 -17.80 3.21 -3.87
C GLY A 341 -17.02 2.56 -2.72
N ALA A 342 -17.42 2.76 -1.48
CA ALA A 342 -16.99 1.94 -0.35
C ALA A 342 -18.17 1.81 0.61
N GLU A 343 -19.08 0.93 0.27
CA GLU A 343 -19.90 0.06 1.12
C GLU A 343 -21.22 -0.32 0.46
N THR A 344 -21.46 -1.64 0.58
CA THR A 344 -22.70 -2.39 0.47
C THR A 344 -23.24 -2.77 -0.91
N ASP A 345 -23.02 -4.07 -1.21
CA ASP A 345 -23.95 -4.91 -1.96
C ASP A 345 -25.33 -4.92 -1.33
N SER A 346 -26.34 -4.58 -2.11
CA SER A 346 -27.64 -5.25 -2.07
C SER A 346 -28.50 -4.83 -3.28
N ASP A 347 -28.70 -5.82 -4.11
CA ASP A 347 -29.76 -6.15 -5.04
C ASP A 347 -31.08 -5.36 -4.92
N THR A 348 -31.50 -4.73 -6.01
CA THR A 348 -32.86 -4.87 -6.59
C THR A 348 -32.96 -4.07 -7.88
N GLY A 349 -33.43 -4.71 -8.93
CA GLY A 349 -33.71 -4.14 -10.22
C GLY A 349 -35.03 -3.35 -10.28
N ALA A 350 -35.10 -2.47 -11.24
CA ALA A 350 -36.25 -2.27 -12.13
C ALA A 350 -36.11 -1.03 -13.04
N ASP A 351 -36.25 -1.28 -14.32
CA ASP A 351 -36.83 -0.50 -15.42
C ASP A 351 -37.00 1.04 -15.29
N ALA A 352 -36.52 1.77 -16.32
CA ALA A 352 -37.36 2.53 -17.23
C ALA A 352 -36.59 3.34 -18.30
N SER A 353 -36.78 2.92 -19.49
CA SER A 353 -37.01 3.64 -20.79
C SER A 353 -36.70 5.13 -20.95
N GLY A 354 -35.81 5.42 -21.93
CA GLY A 354 -36.10 6.30 -23.06
C GLY A 354 -36.10 7.82 -22.86
N ARG A 355 -35.12 8.48 -23.51
CA ARG A 355 -35.37 9.63 -24.39
C ARG A 355 -34.11 10.11 -25.11
N ASP A 356 -34.23 10.05 -26.41
CA ASP A 356 -33.70 10.86 -27.51
C ASP A 356 -32.34 11.54 -27.43
N ALA A 357 -31.50 11.07 -28.37
CA ALA A 357 -30.29 11.71 -28.84
C ALA A 357 -30.67 12.86 -29.84
N SER A 358 -30.06 14.02 -29.65
CA SER A 358 -29.65 14.91 -30.77
C SER A 358 -28.80 16.06 -30.20
N ASP A 359 -27.71 16.31 -30.94
CA ASP A 359 -26.73 17.40 -30.86
C ASP A 359 -25.43 17.10 -30.12
N ALA A 360 -24.60 16.27 -30.78
CA ALA A 360 -23.16 16.26 -30.57
C ALA A 360 -22.50 17.20 -31.60
N GLN A 361 -22.07 18.37 -31.13
CA GLN A 361 -21.10 19.19 -31.86
C GLN A 361 -19.69 18.69 -31.52
N GLU A 362 -18.94 18.37 -32.58
CA GLU A 362 -17.53 18.02 -32.57
C GLU A 362 -16.70 19.09 -31.84
N HIS A 363 -16.14 18.71 -30.68
CA HIS A 363 -15.08 19.48 -30.05
C HIS A 363 -13.74 18.78 -30.27
N GLN A 364 -12.93 19.34 -31.17
CA GLN A 364 -11.51 19.02 -31.23
C GLN A 364 -10.85 19.47 -29.90
N PRO A 365 -10.04 18.60 -29.23
CA PRO A 365 -9.35 18.99 -28.01
C PRO A 365 -8.30 20.06 -28.31
N ALA A 366 -8.30 21.13 -27.50
CA ALA A 366 -7.31 22.20 -27.60
C ALA A 366 -5.90 21.68 -27.22
N PRO A 367 -4.81 22.11 -27.90
CA PRO A 367 -3.45 21.68 -27.61
C PRO A 367 -3.05 22.07 -26.19
N ARG A 368 -2.55 21.07 -25.44
CA ARG A 368 -2.06 21.23 -24.06
C ARG A 368 -0.68 21.93 -24.08
N ARG A 369 -0.46 22.89 -23.22
CA ARG A 369 0.73 23.76 -23.17
C ARG A 369 1.97 22.96 -22.75
N GLY A 370 2.98 22.85 -23.64
CA GLY A 370 4.34 22.42 -23.27
C GLY A 370 5.03 21.46 -24.26
N ASP A 371 4.30 20.87 -25.22
CA ASP A 371 4.89 19.89 -26.13
C ASP A 371 5.46 20.51 -27.40
N ALA A 372 6.66 20.07 -27.78
CA ALA A 372 7.08 20.09 -29.17
C ALA A 372 5.96 19.40 -29.97
N ALA A 373 5.61 19.93 -31.13
CA ALA A 373 4.54 19.37 -31.95
C ALA A 373 4.75 17.86 -32.11
N VAL A 374 3.81 17.05 -31.59
CA VAL A 374 3.82 15.59 -31.78
C VAL A 374 3.18 15.27 -33.11
N GLU A 375 3.74 14.31 -33.82
CA GLU A 375 3.22 13.81 -35.10
C GLU A 375 2.73 12.37 -34.91
N TYR A 376 1.42 12.22 -34.65
CA TYR A 376 0.78 10.94 -34.49
C TYR A 376 -0.07 10.63 -35.71
N HIS A 377 0.17 9.48 -36.33
CA HIS A 377 -0.34 9.13 -37.62
C HIS A 377 -1.22 7.88 -37.59
N LEU A 378 -2.40 7.95 -38.19
CA LEU A 378 -3.22 6.79 -38.45
C LEU A 378 -2.79 6.15 -39.79
N VAL A 379 -2.40 4.89 -39.76
CA VAL A 379 -1.96 4.14 -40.96
C VAL A 379 -3.18 3.57 -41.67
N THR A 380 -3.36 3.97 -42.90
CA THR A 380 -4.53 3.58 -43.69
C THR A 380 -4.20 2.91 -45.02
N THR A 381 -2.92 2.91 -45.44
CA THR A 381 -2.46 2.33 -46.68
C THR A 381 -1.31 1.35 -46.47
N ILE A 382 -1.17 0.40 -47.39
CA ILE A 382 -0.09 -0.59 -47.40
C ILE A 382 1.27 0.08 -47.61
N GLU A 383 1.32 1.14 -48.41
CA GLU A 383 2.52 1.90 -48.71
C GLU A 383 3.06 2.61 -47.46
N GLU A 384 2.18 3.17 -46.62
CA GLU A 384 2.56 3.75 -45.35
C GLU A 384 3.10 2.67 -44.38
N LEU A 385 2.44 1.52 -44.32
CA LEU A 385 2.88 0.40 -43.49
C LEU A 385 4.26 -0.12 -43.90
N ASP A 386 4.50 -0.27 -45.21
CA ASP A 386 5.79 -0.72 -45.74
C ASP A 386 6.92 0.29 -45.40
N GLN A 387 6.64 1.59 -45.42
CA GLN A 387 7.59 2.63 -44.98
C GLN A 387 7.93 2.55 -43.49
N ILE A 388 6.92 2.30 -42.65
CA ILE A 388 7.12 2.16 -41.21
C ILE A 388 7.97 0.91 -40.90
N VAL A 389 7.67 -0.21 -41.56
CA VAL A 389 8.45 -1.46 -41.40
C VAL A 389 9.92 -1.23 -41.77
N GLU A 390 10.18 -0.51 -42.87
CA GLU A 390 11.57 -0.20 -43.26
C GLU A 390 12.25 0.74 -42.28
N ARG A 391 11.57 1.78 -41.77
CA ARG A 391 12.08 2.67 -40.71
C ARG A 391 12.43 1.90 -39.43
N CYS A 392 11.61 0.93 -39.03
CA CYS A 392 11.92 0.08 -37.89
C CYS A 392 13.19 -0.77 -38.10
N ARG A 393 13.39 -1.28 -39.32
CA ARG A 393 14.61 -2.03 -39.68
C ARG A 393 15.85 -1.13 -39.65
N GLU A 394 15.75 0.05 -40.25
CA GLU A 394 16.85 1.02 -40.29
C GLU A 394 17.25 1.49 -38.88
N ALA A 395 16.28 1.70 -37.98
CA ALA A 395 16.51 2.12 -36.60
C ALA A 395 17.09 0.99 -35.72
N GLY A 396 16.84 -0.27 -36.06
CA GLY A 396 17.29 -1.44 -35.31
C GLY A 396 16.56 -1.69 -33.98
N SER A 397 15.73 -0.74 -33.53
CA SER A 397 14.82 -0.91 -32.38
C SER A 397 13.65 0.08 -32.44
N PHE A 398 12.51 -0.29 -31.86
CA PHE A 398 11.31 0.53 -31.82
C PHE A 398 10.45 0.20 -30.60
N ALA A 399 9.62 1.17 -30.18
CA ALA A 399 8.57 0.92 -29.19
C ALA A 399 7.35 0.30 -29.87
N PHE A 400 6.72 -0.65 -29.20
CA PHE A 400 5.57 -1.42 -29.66
C PHE A 400 4.56 -1.56 -28.53
N ASP A 401 3.29 -1.32 -28.83
CA ASP A 401 2.18 -1.48 -27.90
C ASP A 401 0.95 -2.00 -28.65
N THR A 402 0.05 -2.72 -27.98
CA THR A 402 -1.14 -3.32 -28.58
C THR A 402 -2.42 -2.87 -27.93
N GLU A 403 -3.43 -2.55 -28.75
CA GLU A 403 -4.79 -2.31 -28.32
C GLU A 403 -5.64 -3.57 -28.51
N THR A 404 -6.42 -3.94 -27.49
CA THR A 404 -7.18 -5.19 -27.48
C THR A 404 -8.64 -4.99 -27.08
N ASN A 405 -9.50 -5.92 -27.46
CA ASN A 405 -10.91 -5.92 -27.07
C ASN A 405 -11.15 -6.41 -25.62
N SER A 406 -10.14 -7.02 -24.98
CA SER A 406 -10.24 -7.62 -23.66
C SER A 406 -8.88 -7.63 -22.94
N LEU A 407 -8.89 -7.71 -21.62
CA LEU A 407 -7.71 -7.94 -20.78
C LEU A 407 -7.39 -9.44 -20.59
N ASP A 408 -8.17 -10.32 -21.18
CA ASP A 408 -7.92 -11.75 -21.21
C ASP A 408 -6.87 -12.08 -22.26
N GLN A 409 -5.64 -12.33 -21.79
CA GLN A 409 -4.49 -12.55 -22.68
C GLN A 409 -4.62 -13.76 -23.63
N ILE A 410 -5.44 -14.75 -23.28
CA ILE A 410 -5.62 -15.98 -24.07
C ILE A 410 -6.70 -15.78 -25.15
N GLY A 411 -7.83 -15.15 -24.78
CA GLY A 411 -8.98 -14.96 -25.66
C GLY A 411 -9.06 -13.59 -26.33
N ALA A 412 -8.19 -12.64 -26.00
CA ALA A 412 -8.22 -11.29 -26.56
C ALA A 412 -7.87 -11.26 -28.05
N THR A 413 -8.59 -10.43 -28.78
CA THR A 413 -8.29 -10.09 -30.17
C THR A 413 -7.58 -8.74 -30.23
N VAL A 414 -6.53 -8.65 -31.00
CA VAL A 414 -5.82 -7.38 -31.24
C VAL A 414 -6.70 -6.48 -32.11
N VAL A 415 -6.99 -5.27 -31.62
CA VAL A 415 -7.77 -4.23 -32.34
C VAL A 415 -6.84 -3.38 -33.22
N GLY A 416 -5.62 -3.16 -32.76
CA GLY A 416 -4.57 -2.47 -33.48
C GLY A 416 -3.27 -2.49 -32.71
N CYS A 417 -2.22 -1.97 -33.31
CA CYS A 417 -0.95 -1.76 -32.62
C CYS A 417 -0.40 -0.38 -32.91
N SER A 418 0.46 0.10 -32.01
CA SER A 418 1.18 1.36 -32.19
C SER A 418 2.69 1.13 -32.21
N ILE A 419 3.38 1.96 -32.99
CA ILE A 419 4.83 1.90 -33.17
C ILE A 419 5.42 3.31 -33.05
N ALA A 420 6.54 3.43 -32.31
CA ALA A 420 7.36 4.64 -32.28
C ALA A 420 8.85 4.30 -32.45
N VAL A 421 9.51 5.00 -33.36
CA VAL A 421 10.95 4.84 -33.66
C VAL A 421 11.74 6.01 -33.08
N GLU A 422 11.16 7.19 -33.13
CA GLU A 422 11.71 8.43 -32.58
C GLU A 422 10.71 9.12 -31.63
N ALA A 423 11.25 9.95 -30.73
CA ALA A 423 10.40 10.73 -29.84
C ALA A 423 9.58 11.77 -30.60
N ALA A 424 8.32 11.92 -30.20
CA ALA A 424 7.34 12.81 -30.79
C ALA A 424 6.75 12.37 -32.13
N GLU A 425 7.08 11.19 -32.61
CA GLU A 425 6.50 10.61 -33.82
C GLU A 425 6.09 9.15 -33.57
N ALA A 426 4.82 8.82 -33.84
CA ALA A 426 4.30 7.47 -33.66
C ALA A 426 3.16 7.17 -34.64
N TRP A 427 2.93 5.90 -34.88
CA TRP A 427 1.93 5.40 -35.83
C TRP A 427 1.00 4.43 -35.13
N TYR A 428 -0.30 4.58 -35.38
CA TYR A 428 -1.31 3.59 -35.00
C TYR A 428 -1.75 2.82 -36.25
N ILE A 429 -1.69 1.50 -36.21
CA ILE A 429 -2.03 0.57 -37.27
C ILE A 429 -3.28 -0.20 -36.84
N PRO A 430 -4.49 0.17 -37.29
CA PRO A 430 -5.71 -0.51 -36.88
C PRO A 430 -5.89 -1.83 -37.66
N PHE A 431 -6.21 -2.89 -36.91
CA PHE A 431 -6.56 -4.21 -37.45
C PHE A 431 -8.06 -4.38 -37.57
N GLN A 432 -8.84 -3.59 -36.80
CA GLN A 432 -10.29 -3.60 -36.77
C GLN A 432 -10.84 -2.17 -36.78
N SER A 433 -12.08 -2.05 -37.25
CA SER A 433 -12.92 -0.85 -37.18
C SER A 433 -14.34 -1.26 -36.80
N PRO A 434 -15.20 -0.35 -36.31
CA PRO A 434 -16.61 -0.64 -36.06
C PRO A 434 -17.27 -1.21 -37.30
N GLY A 435 -17.69 -2.47 -37.24
CA GLY A 435 -18.34 -3.16 -38.37
C GLY A 435 -17.46 -4.10 -39.18
N GLY A 436 -16.17 -4.27 -38.87
CA GLY A 436 -15.32 -5.24 -39.51
C GLY A 436 -13.82 -4.99 -39.49
N GLU A 437 -13.14 -5.33 -40.54
CA GLU A 437 -11.70 -5.14 -40.70
C GLU A 437 -11.32 -3.65 -40.75
N GLY A 438 -10.06 -3.36 -40.39
CA GLY A 438 -9.46 -2.04 -40.50
C GLY A 438 -9.27 -1.56 -41.96
N PRO A 439 -8.69 -0.38 -42.14
CA PRO A 439 -8.42 0.18 -43.47
C PRO A 439 -7.53 -0.73 -44.35
N ILE A 440 -6.62 -1.46 -43.69
CA ILE A 440 -5.77 -2.50 -44.28
C ILE A 440 -6.28 -3.85 -43.77
N ALA A 441 -6.44 -4.83 -44.67
CA ALA A 441 -6.84 -6.15 -44.26
C ALA A 441 -5.84 -6.75 -43.25
N ARG A 442 -6.36 -7.34 -42.15
CA ARG A 442 -5.54 -7.92 -41.08
C ARG A 442 -4.43 -8.83 -41.59
N LYS A 443 -4.75 -9.67 -42.61
CA LYS A 443 -3.78 -10.55 -43.22
C LYS A 443 -2.61 -9.78 -43.82
N ASP A 444 -2.88 -8.69 -44.54
CA ASP A 444 -1.85 -7.89 -45.18
C ASP A 444 -0.97 -7.16 -44.17
N VAL A 445 -1.55 -6.75 -43.06
CA VAL A 445 -0.80 -6.19 -41.91
C VAL A 445 0.13 -7.25 -41.30
N MET A 446 -0.39 -8.45 -41.04
CA MET A 446 0.40 -9.52 -40.43
C MET A 446 1.50 -10.06 -41.33
N GLU A 447 1.28 -10.12 -42.66
CA GLU A 447 2.32 -10.52 -43.64
C GLU A 447 3.53 -9.56 -43.61
N ARG A 448 3.36 -8.30 -43.18
CA ARG A 448 4.41 -7.28 -43.13
C ARG A 448 5.00 -7.13 -41.69
N LEU A 449 4.16 -7.03 -40.69
CA LEU A 449 4.60 -6.85 -39.30
C LEU A 449 5.13 -8.17 -38.68
N GLY A 450 4.54 -9.32 -39.03
CA GLY A 450 4.94 -10.60 -38.46
C GLY A 450 6.44 -10.84 -38.55
N PRO A 451 7.04 -10.82 -39.78
CA PRO A 451 8.51 -11.00 -39.92
C PRO A 451 9.35 -9.96 -39.19
N LEU A 452 8.87 -8.71 -39.01
CA LEU A 452 9.54 -7.67 -38.25
C LEU A 452 9.51 -7.97 -36.76
N LEU A 453 8.36 -8.42 -36.24
CA LEU A 453 8.15 -8.72 -34.83
C LEU A 453 8.88 -10.01 -34.41
N GLU A 454 9.02 -10.97 -35.32
CA GLU A 454 9.74 -12.25 -35.08
C GLU A 454 11.24 -12.15 -35.26
N ASP A 455 11.76 -11.06 -35.84
CA ASP A 455 13.21 -10.88 -36.04
C ASP A 455 13.89 -10.49 -34.71
N ALA A 456 14.64 -11.44 -34.15
CA ALA A 456 15.37 -11.22 -32.90
C ALA A 456 16.51 -10.18 -33.00
N SER A 457 16.93 -9.83 -34.21
CA SER A 457 18.00 -8.82 -34.43
C SER A 457 17.48 -7.38 -34.34
N ILE A 458 16.18 -7.18 -34.36
CA ILE A 458 15.51 -5.88 -34.22
C ILE A 458 14.90 -5.77 -32.80
N GLY A 459 15.30 -4.75 -32.05
CA GLY A 459 14.88 -4.56 -30.68
C GLY A 459 13.42 -4.11 -30.52
N LYS A 460 12.63 -4.75 -29.67
CA LYS A 460 11.29 -4.32 -29.29
C LYS A 460 11.29 -3.81 -27.87
N ILE A 461 10.70 -2.64 -27.67
CA ILE A 461 10.53 -1.98 -26.38
C ILE A 461 9.02 -1.86 -26.14
N GLY A 462 8.53 -2.29 -24.99
CA GLY A 462 7.11 -2.16 -24.65
C GLY A 462 6.88 -2.06 -23.15
N GLN A 463 5.84 -1.35 -22.75
CA GLN A 463 5.45 -1.22 -21.35
C GLN A 463 4.62 -2.42 -20.92
N ASN A 464 5.13 -3.31 -20.06
CA ASN A 464 4.52 -4.61 -19.76
C ASN A 464 4.40 -5.48 -21.04
N ILE A 465 5.46 -5.49 -21.82
CA ILE A 465 5.52 -6.14 -23.14
C ILE A 465 5.20 -7.65 -23.11
N LYS A 466 5.19 -8.26 -21.93
CA LYS A 466 4.69 -9.62 -21.72
C LYS A 466 3.23 -9.76 -22.19
N PHE A 467 2.37 -8.75 -21.94
CA PHE A 467 1.00 -8.73 -22.39
C PHE A 467 0.92 -8.71 -23.93
N ASP A 468 1.69 -7.82 -24.56
CA ASP A 468 1.73 -7.70 -26.02
C ASP A 468 2.24 -8.99 -26.67
N ALA A 469 3.28 -9.59 -26.08
CA ALA A 469 3.79 -10.89 -26.53
C ALA A 469 2.73 -12.00 -26.41
N GLN A 470 1.89 -11.98 -25.37
CA GLN A 470 0.79 -12.94 -25.20
C GLN A 470 -0.28 -12.77 -26.29
N VAL A 471 -0.78 -11.54 -26.50
CA VAL A 471 -1.86 -11.29 -27.44
C VAL A 471 -1.42 -11.44 -28.90
N MET A 472 -0.16 -11.11 -29.22
CA MET A 472 0.40 -11.36 -30.58
C MET A 472 0.51 -12.85 -30.91
N ARG A 473 0.63 -13.73 -29.92
CA ARG A 473 0.52 -15.18 -30.14
C ARG A 473 -0.87 -15.61 -30.63
N ASN A 474 -1.93 -14.88 -30.29
CA ASN A 474 -3.27 -15.15 -30.82
C ASN A 474 -3.36 -14.85 -32.33
N GLU A 475 -2.50 -13.94 -32.79
CA GLU A 475 -2.33 -13.63 -34.22
C GLU A 475 -1.30 -14.56 -34.93
N GLY A 476 -0.74 -15.53 -34.23
CA GLY A 476 0.26 -16.47 -34.73
C GLY A 476 1.69 -15.91 -34.79
N VAL A 477 1.97 -14.76 -34.16
CA VAL A 477 3.27 -14.11 -34.17
C VAL A 477 4.01 -14.33 -32.87
N MET A 478 5.28 -14.74 -32.94
CA MET A 478 6.19 -14.84 -31.81
C MET A 478 7.01 -13.58 -31.67
N LEU A 479 6.66 -12.71 -30.72
CA LEU A 479 7.46 -11.52 -30.46
C LEU A 479 8.87 -11.93 -29.98
N ALA A 480 9.90 -11.53 -30.73
CA ALA A 480 11.29 -11.82 -30.43
C ALA A 480 12.14 -10.54 -30.37
N GLY A 481 13.33 -10.60 -29.78
CA GLY A 481 14.21 -9.44 -29.67
C GLY A 481 13.70 -8.39 -28.67
N ILE A 482 13.01 -8.77 -27.60
CA ILE A 482 12.61 -7.85 -26.53
C ILE A 482 13.88 -7.29 -25.87
N CYS A 483 14.09 -5.98 -25.99
CA CYS A 483 15.27 -5.29 -25.47
C CYS A 483 14.97 -4.23 -24.41
N GLY A 484 13.69 -3.93 -24.13
CA GLY A 484 13.32 -2.98 -23.11
C GLY A 484 11.88 -3.14 -22.63
N ASP A 485 11.68 -2.99 -21.32
CA ASP A 485 10.37 -2.86 -20.66
C ASP A 485 10.49 -1.82 -19.53
N PRO A 486 9.92 -0.61 -19.70
CA PRO A 486 9.99 0.44 -18.67
C PRO A 486 9.40 0.03 -17.33
N MET A 487 8.38 -0.85 -17.29
CA MET A 487 7.83 -1.39 -16.06
C MET A 487 8.88 -2.19 -15.29
N ILE A 488 9.60 -3.07 -15.98
CA ILE A 488 10.67 -3.90 -15.39
C ILE A 488 11.87 -3.05 -15.01
N SER A 489 12.30 -2.13 -15.86
CA SER A 489 13.41 -1.22 -15.59
C SER A 489 13.14 -0.37 -14.34
N SER A 490 11.96 0.23 -14.25
CA SER A 490 11.56 1.01 -13.07
C SER A 490 11.47 0.16 -11.80
N TYR A 491 11.02 -1.08 -11.90
CA TYR A 491 11.01 -2.02 -10.79
C TYR A 491 12.42 -2.39 -10.32
N LEU A 492 13.37 -2.66 -11.22
CA LEU A 492 14.75 -2.94 -10.86
C LEU A 492 15.43 -1.76 -10.15
N ILE A 493 15.16 -0.54 -10.58
CA ILE A 493 15.65 0.68 -9.95
C ILE A 493 15.06 0.84 -8.54
N ASN A 494 13.75 0.59 -8.35
CA ASN A 494 13.10 0.75 -7.05
C ASN A 494 11.97 -0.29 -6.82
N PRO A 495 12.30 -1.51 -6.35
CA PRO A 495 11.32 -2.59 -6.14
C PRO A 495 10.33 -2.34 -5.01
N VAL A 496 10.53 -1.31 -4.18
CA VAL A 496 9.61 -0.98 -3.08
C VAL A 496 8.56 0.08 -3.45
N ARG A 497 8.61 0.62 -4.67
CA ARG A 497 7.65 1.61 -5.17
C ARG A 497 6.21 1.07 -5.26
N GLY A 498 6.04 -0.18 -5.67
CA GLY A 498 4.76 -0.91 -5.68
C GLY A 498 3.79 -0.59 -6.83
N ARG A 499 4.07 0.40 -7.68
CA ARG A 499 3.27 0.75 -8.87
C ARG A 499 4.17 1.20 -10.01
N TYR A 500 4.03 0.56 -11.17
CA TYR A 500 4.90 0.76 -12.33
C TYR A 500 4.10 0.97 -13.63
N GLY A 501 2.86 1.47 -13.56
CA GLY A 501 2.04 1.79 -14.73
C GLY A 501 2.60 2.99 -15.50
N LEU A 502 2.46 2.98 -16.83
CA LEU A 502 2.99 3.98 -17.76
C LEU A 502 2.59 5.40 -17.37
N ASP A 503 1.29 5.68 -17.21
CA ASP A 503 0.77 7.01 -16.82
C ASP A 503 1.48 7.59 -15.60
N GLY A 504 1.67 6.75 -14.57
CA GLY A 504 2.28 7.17 -13.31
C GLY A 504 3.76 7.43 -13.44
N LEU A 505 4.48 6.62 -14.23
CA LEU A 505 5.92 6.77 -14.49
C LEU A 505 6.19 8.00 -15.36
N VAL A 506 5.43 8.16 -16.43
CA VAL A 506 5.56 9.31 -17.36
C VAL A 506 5.23 10.62 -16.63
N ALA A 507 4.16 10.66 -15.84
CA ALA A 507 3.81 11.87 -15.07
C ALA A 507 4.88 12.25 -14.05
N GLU A 508 5.46 11.26 -13.35
CA GLU A 508 6.47 11.52 -12.31
C GLU A 508 7.84 11.87 -12.89
N ARG A 509 8.29 11.14 -13.91
CA ARG A 509 9.65 11.27 -14.43
C ARG A 509 9.77 12.30 -15.55
N LEU A 510 8.77 12.36 -16.43
CA LEU A 510 8.80 13.17 -17.64
C LEU A 510 7.84 14.37 -17.61
N GLY A 511 7.02 14.49 -16.54
CA GLY A 511 6.13 15.63 -16.31
C GLY A 511 4.92 15.70 -17.24
N HIS A 512 4.65 14.65 -18.03
CA HIS A 512 3.51 14.61 -18.96
C HIS A 512 2.32 13.85 -18.37
N THR A 513 1.12 14.29 -18.69
CA THR A 513 -0.12 13.62 -18.29
C THR A 513 -0.73 12.95 -19.50
N MET A 514 -0.67 11.64 -19.56
CA MET A 514 -1.16 10.83 -20.66
C MET A 514 -2.69 10.85 -20.77
N ILE A 515 -3.20 10.54 -21.95
CA ILE A 515 -4.63 10.38 -22.21
C ILE A 515 -5.13 9.14 -21.45
N PRO A 516 -6.08 9.29 -20.51
CA PRO A 516 -6.54 8.11 -19.79
C PRO A 516 -7.49 7.25 -20.66
N ILE A 517 -7.33 5.93 -20.62
CA ILE A 517 -8.13 4.98 -21.42
C ILE A 517 -9.66 5.21 -21.30
N ARG A 518 -10.16 5.69 -20.18
CA ARG A 518 -11.58 6.00 -19.98
C ARG A 518 -12.12 7.13 -20.89
N GLU A 519 -11.25 7.99 -21.41
CA GLU A 519 -11.63 9.00 -22.39
C GLU A 519 -11.94 8.35 -23.76
N ILE A 520 -11.42 7.16 -23.98
CA ILE A 520 -11.61 6.37 -25.20
C ILE A 520 -12.78 5.40 -25.05
N ILE A 521 -12.74 4.53 -24.03
CA ILE A 521 -13.73 3.45 -23.84
C ILE A 521 -14.93 3.84 -22.97
N GLY A 522 -14.90 4.99 -22.31
CA GLY A 522 -15.97 5.43 -21.37
C GLY A 522 -15.68 5.13 -19.91
N GLU A 523 -16.59 5.57 -19.03
CA GLU A 523 -16.48 5.41 -17.58
C GLU A 523 -16.84 3.97 -17.15
N ARG A 524 -16.29 3.56 -15.99
CA ARG A 524 -16.47 2.21 -15.45
C ARG A 524 -17.94 1.82 -15.32
N GLY A 525 -18.32 0.68 -15.90
CA GLY A 525 -19.67 0.12 -15.89
C GLY A 525 -20.51 0.51 -17.13
N VAL A 526 -19.94 1.34 -18.00
CA VAL A 526 -20.52 1.71 -19.31
C VAL A 526 -19.45 1.71 -20.41
N GLU A 527 -18.35 0.97 -20.15
CA GLU A 527 -17.26 0.86 -21.12
C GLU A 527 -17.74 0.21 -22.43
N ILE A 528 -17.31 0.77 -23.52
CA ILE A 528 -17.42 0.17 -24.87
C ILE A 528 -16.10 -0.55 -25.16
N SER A 529 -16.20 -1.72 -25.81
CA SER A 529 -15.01 -2.44 -26.24
C SER A 529 -14.25 -1.66 -27.31
N MET A 530 -12.91 -1.72 -27.28
CA MET A 530 -12.04 -0.94 -28.15
C MET A 530 -12.32 -1.20 -29.66
N ASP A 531 -12.73 -2.41 -30.04
CA ASP A 531 -13.12 -2.79 -31.39
C ASP A 531 -14.41 -2.12 -31.91
N GLN A 532 -15.15 -1.45 -31.03
CA GLN A 532 -16.35 -0.67 -31.36
C GLN A 532 -16.08 0.83 -31.51
N ILE A 533 -14.82 1.24 -31.43
CA ILE A 533 -14.39 2.63 -31.50
C ILE A 533 -13.70 2.90 -32.83
N GLU A 534 -14.00 4.06 -33.44
CA GLU A 534 -13.38 4.45 -34.70
C GLU A 534 -11.86 4.61 -34.54
N PRO A 535 -11.03 4.11 -35.47
CA PRO A 535 -9.58 4.17 -35.39
C PRO A 535 -9.01 5.57 -35.17
N GLU A 536 -9.65 6.61 -35.74
CA GLU A 536 -9.27 8.01 -35.59
C GLU A 536 -9.32 8.48 -34.14
N LYS A 537 -10.23 7.92 -33.33
CA LYS A 537 -10.35 8.24 -31.90
C LYS A 537 -9.32 7.51 -31.05
N ILE A 538 -8.95 6.29 -31.48
CA ILE A 538 -7.93 5.47 -30.79
C ILE A 538 -6.54 5.99 -31.09
N CYS A 539 -6.30 6.46 -32.32
CA CYS A 539 -4.99 6.80 -32.87
C CYS A 539 -4.12 7.65 -31.93
N HIS A 540 -4.66 8.75 -31.40
CA HIS A 540 -3.90 9.64 -30.52
C HIS A 540 -3.53 8.99 -29.17
N TYR A 541 -4.41 8.18 -28.62
CA TYR A 541 -4.20 7.45 -27.39
C TYR A 541 -3.13 6.37 -27.57
N ALA A 542 -3.32 5.48 -28.56
CA ALA A 542 -2.39 4.38 -28.81
C ALA A 542 -1.00 4.86 -29.26
N ALA A 543 -0.92 5.88 -30.11
CA ALA A 543 0.35 6.46 -30.53
C ALA A 543 1.08 7.17 -29.38
N GLU A 544 0.35 7.79 -28.44
CA GLU A 544 0.90 8.35 -27.22
C GLU A 544 1.55 7.27 -26.35
N ASP A 545 0.92 6.10 -26.21
CA ASP A 545 1.44 4.99 -25.40
C ASP A 545 2.79 4.49 -25.95
N ALA A 546 2.92 4.32 -27.28
CA ALA A 546 4.19 3.93 -27.91
C ALA A 546 5.28 5.02 -27.79
N ASP A 547 4.97 6.29 -28.07
CA ASP A 547 5.92 7.41 -28.01
C ASP A 547 6.46 7.58 -26.59
N TRP A 548 5.58 7.64 -25.59
CA TRP A 548 6.00 7.83 -24.19
C TRP A 548 6.64 6.58 -23.58
N THR A 549 6.33 5.39 -24.07
CA THR A 549 7.08 4.17 -23.73
C THR A 549 8.53 4.28 -24.22
N LEU A 550 8.76 4.74 -25.45
CA LEU A 550 10.10 4.94 -25.99
C LEU A 550 10.89 6.01 -25.20
N ARG A 551 10.27 7.15 -24.90
CA ARG A 551 10.91 8.22 -24.11
C ARG A 551 11.22 7.77 -22.70
N LEU A 552 10.29 7.09 -22.05
CA LEU A 552 10.47 6.55 -20.69
C LEU A 552 11.57 5.49 -20.64
N HIS A 553 11.63 4.62 -21.65
CA HIS A 553 12.71 3.64 -21.77
C HIS A 553 14.09 4.33 -21.82
N ARG A 554 14.24 5.36 -22.67
CA ARG A 554 15.51 6.11 -22.79
C ARG A 554 15.91 6.82 -21.51
N ASP A 555 14.96 7.31 -20.72
CA ASP A 555 15.19 7.94 -19.41
C ASP A 555 15.65 6.90 -18.38
N LEU A 556 14.92 5.78 -18.27
CA LEU A 556 15.22 4.71 -17.32
C LEU A 556 16.51 3.95 -17.66
N ASP A 557 16.85 3.83 -18.94
CA ASP A 557 18.03 3.11 -19.43
C ASP A 557 19.33 3.73 -18.89
N GLN A 558 19.38 5.05 -18.79
CA GLN A 558 20.50 5.76 -18.17
C GLN A 558 20.64 5.43 -16.68
N GLU A 559 19.53 5.29 -15.97
CA GLU A 559 19.52 4.98 -14.54
C GLU A 559 19.85 3.50 -14.27
N ILE A 560 19.45 2.60 -15.17
CA ILE A 560 19.86 1.18 -15.17
C ILE A 560 21.38 1.06 -15.21
N ASP A 561 22.05 1.82 -16.07
CA ASP A 561 23.52 1.83 -16.16
C ASP A 561 24.17 2.47 -14.92
N GLN A 562 23.65 3.60 -14.44
CA GLN A 562 24.13 4.25 -13.23
C GLN A 562 24.08 3.33 -12.01
N HIS A 563 23.03 2.53 -11.90
CA HIS A 563 22.86 1.57 -10.81
C HIS A 563 23.47 0.18 -11.10
N GLN A 564 24.16 -0.01 -12.23
CA GLN A 564 24.79 -1.29 -12.62
C GLN A 564 23.78 -2.46 -12.63
N LEU A 565 22.58 -2.22 -13.18
CA LEU A 565 21.50 -3.20 -13.24
C LEU A 565 21.35 -3.85 -14.63
N ARG A 566 22.19 -3.45 -15.61
CA ARG A 566 22.15 -3.92 -16.98
C ARG A 566 22.20 -5.45 -17.09
N GLU A 567 23.08 -6.09 -16.37
CA GLU A 567 23.24 -7.54 -16.39
C GLU A 567 21.99 -8.26 -15.86
N VAL A 568 21.39 -7.76 -14.79
CA VAL A 568 20.14 -8.32 -14.25
C VAL A 568 18.99 -8.13 -15.24
N LEU A 569 18.91 -6.97 -15.89
CA LEU A 569 17.87 -6.67 -16.87
C LEU A 569 17.99 -7.61 -18.09
N GLU A 570 19.16 -7.66 -18.72
CA GLU A 570 19.36 -8.34 -20.00
C GLU A 570 19.56 -9.85 -19.90
N GLN A 571 20.11 -10.34 -18.78
CA GLN A 571 20.38 -11.78 -18.62
C GLN A 571 19.30 -12.52 -17.82
N ILE A 572 18.48 -11.80 -17.05
CA ILE A 572 17.46 -12.42 -16.20
C ILE A 572 16.06 -11.93 -16.56
N GLU A 573 15.78 -10.62 -16.43
CA GLU A 573 14.39 -10.16 -16.45
C GLU A 573 13.77 -10.14 -17.86
N LEU A 574 14.48 -9.65 -18.87
CA LEU A 574 13.96 -9.63 -20.24
C LEU A 574 13.85 -11.03 -20.86
N PRO A 575 14.87 -11.92 -20.74
CA PRO A 575 14.73 -13.29 -21.26
C PRO A 575 13.65 -14.11 -20.54
N LEU A 576 13.38 -13.81 -19.28
CA LEU A 576 12.32 -14.48 -18.52
C LEU A 576 10.91 -14.21 -19.10
N ILE A 577 10.70 -13.07 -19.81
CA ILE A 577 9.42 -12.75 -20.41
C ILE A 577 8.95 -13.88 -21.35
N GLU A 578 9.83 -14.39 -22.21
CA GLU A 578 9.51 -15.48 -23.14
C GLU A 578 9.09 -16.75 -22.38
N VAL A 579 9.81 -17.09 -21.31
CA VAL A 579 9.49 -18.24 -20.46
C VAL A 579 8.09 -18.09 -19.85
N LEU A 580 7.81 -16.91 -19.28
CA LEU A 580 6.52 -16.64 -18.64
C LEU A 580 5.37 -16.65 -19.65
N VAL A 581 5.58 -16.10 -20.85
CA VAL A 581 4.61 -16.18 -21.96
C VAL A 581 4.31 -17.64 -22.29
N ALA A 582 5.33 -18.49 -22.39
CA ALA A 582 5.16 -19.91 -22.68
C ALA A 582 4.37 -20.63 -21.58
N MET A 583 4.74 -20.41 -20.32
CA MET A 583 4.10 -21.02 -19.14
C MET A 583 2.63 -20.59 -19.02
N GLU A 584 2.36 -19.30 -19.12
CA GLU A 584 1.02 -18.75 -18.97
C GLU A 584 0.09 -19.21 -20.09
N ARG A 585 0.59 -19.34 -21.32
CA ARG A 585 -0.20 -19.87 -22.45
C ARG A 585 -0.46 -21.37 -22.34
N GLU A 586 0.50 -22.13 -21.86
CA GLU A 586 0.28 -23.59 -21.66
C GLU A 586 -0.78 -23.80 -20.58
N GLY A 587 -0.73 -23.04 -19.48
CA GLY A 587 -1.65 -23.20 -18.36
C GLY A 587 -1.54 -24.58 -17.71
N ILE A 588 -2.45 -24.91 -16.82
CA ILE A 588 -2.51 -26.20 -16.12
C ILE A 588 -3.93 -26.70 -15.99
N SER A 589 -4.12 -28.00 -16.19
CA SER A 589 -5.43 -28.67 -16.08
C SER A 589 -5.73 -29.09 -14.65
N ILE A 590 -7.03 -29.12 -14.33
CA ILE A 590 -7.53 -29.62 -13.05
C ILE A 590 -8.63 -30.67 -13.27
N ASP A 591 -8.70 -31.63 -12.36
CA ASP A 591 -9.80 -32.57 -12.23
C ASP A 591 -10.90 -31.95 -11.38
N GLU A 592 -11.91 -31.38 -12.03
CA GLU A 592 -13.06 -30.73 -11.37
C GLU A 592 -13.86 -31.70 -10.50
N HIS A 593 -13.93 -32.99 -10.86
CA HIS A 593 -14.66 -33.97 -10.07
C HIS A 593 -14.03 -34.18 -8.69
N ARG A 594 -12.72 -34.31 -8.62
CA ARG A 594 -11.99 -34.40 -7.34
C ARG A 594 -12.20 -33.15 -6.47
N LEU A 595 -12.18 -31.97 -7.06
CA LEU A 595 -12.44 -30.72 -6.31
C LEU A 595 -13.89 -30.68 -5.80
N LYS A 596 -14.87 -31.12 -6.61
CA LYS A 596 -16.28 -31.15 -6.20
C LYS A 596 -16.56 -32.14 -5.09
N GLU A 597 -15.93 -33.32 -5.11
CA GLU A 597 -15.98 -34.27 -4.00
C GLU A 597 -15.42 -33.65 -2.72
N GLN A 598 -14.26 -33.02 -2.83
CA GLN A 598 -13.62 -32.35 -1.70
C GLN A 598 -14.46 -31.18 -1.17
N GLU A 599 -15.08 -30.37 -2.04
CA GLU A 599 -16.02 -29.32 -1.64
C GLU A 599 -17.14 -29.87 -0.77
N THR A 600 -17.76 -30.98 -1.19
CA THR A 600 -18.87 -31.60 -0.46
C THR A 600 -18.44 -32.05 0.93
N GLU A 601 -17.30 -32.73 1.04
CA GLU A 601 -16.78 -33.22 2.31
C GLU A 601 -16.38 -32.09 3.26
N LEU A 602 -15.60 -31.12 2.77
CA LEU A 602 -15.11 -30.02 3.59
C LEU A 602 -16.24 -29.07 4.01
N SER A 603 -17.26 -28.87 3.17
CA SER A 603 -18.44 -28.07 3.51
C SER A 603 -19.26 -28.73 4.64
N ALA A 604 -19.46 -30.04 4.59
CA ALA A 604 -20.13 -30.77 5.67
C ALA A 604 -19.32 -30.70 7.00
N GLU A 605 -17.98 -30.78 6.96
CA GLU A 605 -17.15 -30.61 8.13
C GLU A 605 -17.27 -29.17 8.67
N LEU A 606 -17.24 -28.16 7.78
CA LEU A 606 -17.34 -26.74 8.14
C LEU A 606 -18.68 -26.45 8.87
N GLU A 607 -19.81 -26.94 8.35
CA GLU A 607 -21.13 -26.81 8.96
C GLU A 607 -21.20 -27.49 10.36
N SER A 608 -20.57 -28.66 10.49
CA SER A 608 -20.45 -29.34 11.79
C SER A 608 -19.67 -28.53 12.82
N ILE A 609 -18.53 -27.94 12.40
CA ILE A 609 -17.69 -27.09 13.26
C ILE A 609 -18.43 -25.81 13.62
N GLU A 610 -19.09 -25.15 12.67
CA GLU A 610 -19.91 -23.96 12.90
C GLU A 610 -20.99 -24.21 13.95
N SER A 611 -21.73 -25.33 13.84
CA SER A 611 -22.75 -25.73 14.81
C SER A 611 -22.17 -25.89 16.22
N ARG A 612 -20.99 -26.51 16.34
CA ARG A 612 -20.28 -26.68 17.62
C ARG A 612 -19.79 -25.36 18.21
N ILE A 613 -19.29 -24.44 17.36
CA ILE A 613 -18.88 -23.10 17.79
C ILE A 613 -20.09 -22.34 18.36
N HIS A 614 -21.25 -22.38 17.67
CA HIS A 614 -22.50 -21.74 18.12
C HIS A 614 -23.04 -22.36 19.42
N GLU A 615 -22.93 -23.67 19.57
CA GLU A 615 -23.32 -24.37 20.80
C GLU A 615 -22.46 -23.91 21.99
N GLN A 616 -21.15 -23.83 21.81
CA GLN A 616 -20.24 -23.37 22.86
C GLN A 616 -20.35 -21.86 23.14
N ALA A 617 -20.68 -21.06 22.13
CA ALA A 617 -20.94 -19.63 22.29
C ALA A 617 -22.29 -19.34 23.00
N GLY A 618 -23.22 -20.30 23.00
CA GLY A 618 -24.57 -20.18 23.56
C GLY A 618 -25.56 -19.42 22.66
N GLU A 619 -25.10 -18.86 21.54
CA GLU A 619 -25.92 -18.15 20.56
C GLU A 619 -25.33 -18.25 19.15
N PRO A 620 -26.15 -18.20 18.09
CA PRO A 620 -25.65 -18.09 16.72
C PRO A 620 -25.09 -16.68 16.47
N PHE A 621 -23.95 -16.59 15.79
CA PHE A 621 -23.30 -15.32 15.42
C PHE A 621 -22.49 -15.49 14.14
N ASN A 622 -22.13 -14.39 13.49
CA ASN A 622 -21.25 -14.45 12.31
C ASN A 622 -19.78 -14.61 12.75
N ILE A 623 -19.23 -15.81 12.57
CA ILE A 623 -17.86 -16.19 12.95
C ILE A 623 -16.81 -15.36 12.18
N ALA A 624 -17.12 -14.92 10.95
CA ALA A 624 -16.26 -14.06 10.16
C ALA A 624 -16.22 -12.61 10.68
N SER A 625 -17.21 -12.18 11.46
CA SER A 625 -17.26 -10.84 12.04
C SER A 625 -16.31 -10.71 13.23
N THR A 626 -15.20 -10.00 13.04
CA THR A 626 -14.21 -9.77 14.10
C THR A 626 -14.82 -9.13 15.36
N LYS A 627 -15.82 -8.25 15.19
CA LYS A 627 -16.50 -7.57 16.30
C LYS A 627 -17.40 -8.52 17.09
N GLN A 628 -18.18 -9.37 16.41
CA GLN A 628 -19.03 -10.37 17.09
C GLN A 628 -18.17 -11.41 17.79
N LEU A 629 -17.13 -11.90 17.13
CA LEU A 629 -16.22 -12.87 17.70
C LEU A 629 -15.48 -12.32 18.93
N GLN A 630 -15.06 -11.06 18.94
CA GLN A 630 -14.48 -10.40 20.13
C GLN A 630 -15.47 -10.40 21.29
N LYS A 631 -16.74 -10.05 21.04
CA LYS A 631 -17.79 -10.05 22.05
C LYS A 631 -17.99 -11.46 22.65
N ILE A 632 -18.14 -12.45 21.78
CA ILE A 632 -18.31 -13.85 22.23
C ILE A 632 -17.15 -14.33 23.08
N LEU A 633 -15.90 -14.16 22.62
CA LEU A 633 -14.74 -14.71 23.31
C LEU A 633 -14.41 -13.96 24.60
N PHE A 634 -14.50 -12.64 24.63
CA PHE A 634 -13.94 -11.84 25.73
C PHE A 634 -15.02 -11.23 26.64
N GLU A 635 -16.28 -11.11 26.18
CA GLU A 635 -17.37 -10.59 27.00
C GLU A 635 -18.31 -11.73 27.47
N ASN A 636 -18.74 -12.64 26.56
CA ASN A 636 -19.68 -13.69 26.90
C ASN A 636 -18.99 -14.90 27.57
N LEU A 637 -17.87 -15.36 27.00
CA LEU A 637 -17.10 -16.50 27.52
C LEU A 637 -15.99 -16.08 28.50
N GLU A 638 -15.76 -14.79 28.69
CA GLU A 638 -14.78 -14.20 29.62
C GLU A 638 -13.37 -14.81 29.53
N LEU A 639 -12.90 -15.13 28.29
CA LEU A 639 -11.58 -15.73 28.10
C LEU A 639 -10.45 -14.83 28.60
N PRO A 640 -9.32 -15.42 29.09
CA PRO A 640 -8.21 -14.67 29.62
C PRO A 640 -7.58 -13.72 28.60
N THR A 641 -7.47 -12.43 28.94
CA THR A 641 -6.99 -11.39 28.01
C THR A 641 -5.58 -10.89 28.31
N LYS A 642 -4.97 -11.41 29.41
CA LYS A 642 -3.66 -10.93 29.87
C LYS A 642 -2.53 -11.28 28.90
N GLY A 643 -1.85 -10.24 28.41
CA GLY A 643 -0.70 -10.37 27.52
C GLY A 643 -1.06 -10.47 26.01
N LEU A 644 -2.35 -10.46 25.65
CA LEU A 644 -2.77 -10.52 24.25
C LEU A 644 -2.59 -9.19 23.52
N ALA A 645 -2.38 -9.27 22.23
CA ALA A 645 -2.30 -8.11 21.36
C ALA A 645 -3.63 -7.34 21.33
N LYS A 646 -3.56 -6.01 21.37
CA LYS A 646 -4.71 -5.11 21.27
C LYS A 646 -4.72 -4.39 19.94
N THR A 647 -5.90 -4.23 19.36
CA THR A 647 -6.17 -3.38 18.20
C THR A 647 -6.88 -2.10 18.65
N LYS A 648 -7.09 -1.16 17.71
CA LYS A 648 -7.87 0.07 18.01
C LYS A 648 -9.32 -0.24 18.45
N THR A 649 -9.86 -1.39 18.07
CA THR A 649 -11.26 -1.80 18.29
C THR A 649 -11.42 -2.85 19.39
N GLY A 650 -10.34 -3.25 20.09
CA GLY A 650 -10.40 -4.27 21.15
C GLY A 650 -9.24 -5.26 21.10
N ILE A 651 -9.41 -6.40 21.75
CA ILE A 651 -8.41 -7.48 21.76
C ILE A 651 -8.36 -8.12 20.38
N SER A 652 -7.15 -8.40 19.89
CA SER A 652 -6.98 -9.06 18.59
C SER A 652 -7.61 -10.46 18.60
N VAL A 653 -8.35 -10.78 17.54
CA VAL A 653 -8.85 -12.15 17.25
C VAL A 653 -8.19 -12.70 15.99
N ARG A 654 -6.99 -12.23 15.62
CA ARG A 654 -6.22 -12.79 14.51
C ARG A 654 -5.77 -14.20 14.84
N ALA A 655 -5.39 -14.96 13.79
CA ALA A 655 -4.96 -16.34 13.94
C ALA A 655 -3.86 -16.48 15.01
N GLU A 656 -2.82 -15.65 14.96
CA GLU A 656 -1.70 -15.71 15.88
C GLU A 656 -2.15 -15.51 17.36
N THR A 657 -3.15 -14.65 17.59
CA THR A 657 -3.69 -14.42 18.95
C THR A 657 -4.52 -15.59 19.42
N LEU A 658 -5.29 -16.22 18.51
CA LEU A 658 -6.09 -17.41 18.84
C LEU A 658 -5.19 -18.63 19.05
N GLU A 659 -4.11 -18.80 18.26
CA GLU A 659 -3.10 -19.84 18.45
C GLU A 659 -2.38 -19.69 19.79
N GLU A 660 -2.01 -18.47 20.15
CA GLU A 660 -1.40 -18.17 21.47
C GLU A 660 -2.35 -18.50 22.60
N LEU A 661 -3.65 -18.18 22.48
CA LEU A 661 -4.68 -18.52 23.46
C LEU A 661 -4.89 -20.03 23.54
N ALA A 662 -5.01 -20.73 22.41
CA ALA A 662 -5.21 -22.17 22.35
C ALA A 662 -4.01 -22.93 22.95
N SER A 663 -2.77 -22.46 22.71
CA SER A 663 -1.56 -23.02 23.32
C SER A 663 -1.54 -22.86 24.85
N ARG A 664 -1.98 -21.71 25.37
CA ARG A 664 -2.05 -21.44 26.81
C ARG A 664 -3.21 -22.13 27.51
N HIS A 665 -4.27 -22.40 26.77
CA HIS A 665 -5.53 -22.94 27.29
C HIS A 665 -6.07 -24.08 26.40
N PRO A 666 -5.39 -25.22 26.35
CA PRO A 666 -5.75 -26.34 25.47
C PRO A 666 -7.09 -26.99 25.85
N ASP A 667 -7.60 -26.72 27.03
CA ASP A 667 -8.91 -27.13 27.53
C ASP A 667 -10.08 -26.34 26.95
N ILE A 668 -9.83 -25.21 26.29
CA ILE A 668 -10.87 -24.34 25.70
C ILE A 668 -11.08 -24.74 24.22
N GLU A 669 -11.99 -25.66 23.98
CA GLU A 669 -12.23 -26.27 22.67
C GLU A 669 -12.63 -25.27 21.58
N ILE A 670 -13.40 -24.21 21.90
CA ILE A 670 -13.83 -23.21 20.92
C ILE A 670 -12.66 -22.55 20.17
N LEU A 671 -11.49 -22.39 20.81
CA LEU A 671 -10.31 -21.82 20.18
C LEU A 671 -9.78 -22.68 19.05
N THR A 672 -9.70 -24.00 19.30
CA THR A 672 -9.28 -24.98 18.29
C THR A 672 -10.30 -25.08 17.15
N LEU A 673 -11.59 -25.06 17.48
CA LEU A 673 -12.67 -25.05 16.48
C LEU A 673 -12.63 -23.80 15.59
N LEU A 674 -12.41 -22.63 16.15
CA LEU A 674 -12.28 -21.39 15.40
C LEU A 674 -11.07 -21.36 14.46
N LEU A 675 -9.94 -21.90 14.89
CA LEU A 675 -8.75 -22.03 14.04
C LEU A 675 -9.03 -23.01 12.88
N ARG A 676 -9.66 -24.16 13.18
CA ARG A 676 -10.05 -25.13 12.16
C ARG A 676 -11.08 -24.57 11.18
N TYR A 677 -12.13 -23.92 11.67
CA TYR A 677 -13.15 -23.25 10.86
C TYR A 677 -12.54 -22.27 9.87
N ARG A 678 -11.63 -21.39 10.32
CA ARG A 678 -10.96 -20.43 9.47
C ARG A 678 -10.07 -21.08 8.42
N SER A 679 -9.33 -22.10 8.80
CA SER A 679 -8.50 -22.88 7.88
C SER A 679 -9.33 -23.50 6.78
N LEU A 680 -10.40 -24.22 7.12
CA LEU A 680 -11.30 -24.85 6.16
C LEU A 680 -12.04 -23.83 5.29
N SER A 681 -12.61 -22.80 5.89
CA SER A 681 -13.32 -21.75 5.14
C SER A 681 -12.42 -21.07 4.10
N LYS A 682 -11.16 -20.80 4.47
CA LYS A 682 -10.17 -20.27 3.53
C LYS A 682 -9.84 -21.26 2.41
N LEU A 683 -9.64 -22.54 2.72
CA LEU A 683 -9.33 -23.55 1.71
C LEU A 683 -10.48 -23.72 0.71
N ILE A 684 -11.70 -23.84 1.21
CA ILE A 684 -12.90 -23.99 0.38
C ILE A 684 -13.04 -22.77 -0.53
N SER A 685 -13.10 -21.56 0.03
CA SER A 685 -13.39 -20.35 -0.73
C SER A 685 -12.24 -19.93 -1.68
N THR A 686 -10.99 -20.16 -1.30
CA THR A 686 -9.82 -19.67 -2.07
C THR A 686 -9.41 -20.66 -3.15
N TYR A 687 -9.58 -21.97 -2.92
CA TYR A 687 -9.07 -23.00 -3.83
C TYR A 687 -10.18 -23.92 -4.33
N VAL A 688 -10.89 -24.61 -3.47
CA VAL A 688 -11.77 -25.70 -3.90
C VAL A 688 -12.91 -25.19 -4.78
N VAL A 689 -13.56 -24.10 -4.39
CA VAL A 689 -14.65 -23.45 -5.15
C VAL A 689 -14.13 -22.49 -6.22
N ALA A 690 -13.03 -21.79 -5.94
CA ALA A 690 -12.55 -20.74 -6.85
C ALA A 690 -11.78 -21.30 -8.06
N LEU A 691 -10.97 -22.37 -7.89
CA LEU A 691 -10.16 -22.90 -9.01
C LEU A 691 -10.98 -23.29 -10.24
N PRO A 692 -12.12 -23.99 -10.14
CA PRO A 692 -12.97 -24.29 -11.30
C PRO A 692 -13.51 -23.05 -12.01
N GLN A 693 -13.70 -21.93 -11.29
CA GLN A 693 -14.16 -20.66 -11.87
C GLN A 693 -13.07 -19.94 -12.67
N HIS A 694 -11.80 -20.33 -12.51
CA HIS A 694 -10.67 -19.84 -13.27
C HIS A 694 -10.31 -20.67 -14.49
N LEU A 695 -11.06 -21.72 -14.79
CA LEU A 695 -10.90 -22.47 -16.02
C LEU A 695 -11.25 -21.58 -17.23
N HIS A 696 -10.32 -21.42 -18.13
CA HIS A 696 -10.57 -20.65 -19.36
C HIS A 696 -11.50 -21.46 -20.28
N PRO A 697 -12.60 -20.86 -20.80
CA PRO A 697 -13.64 -21.59 -21.52
C PRO A 697 -13.17 -22.25 -22.83
N GLU A 698 -12.16 -21.70 -23.49
CA GLU A 698 -11.64 -22.24 -24.74
C GLU A 698 -10.59 -23.34 -24.54
N THR A 699 -9.74 -23.21 -23.51
CA THR A 699 -8.64 -24.16 -23.27
C THR A 699 -8.97 -25.23 -22.25
N GLY A 700 -9.95 -25.00 -21.36
CA GLY A 700 -10.26 -25.87 -20.23
C GLY A 700 -9.13 -25.90 -19.18
N ARG A 701 -8.25 -24.89 -19.15
CA ARG A 701 -7.06 -24.82 -18.27
C ARG A 701 -7.07 -23.55 -17.44
N ILE A 702 -6.30 -23.55 -16.35
CA ILE A 702 -6.03 -22.38 -15.54
C ILE A 702 -4.79 -21.70 -16.07
N HIS A 703 -4.89 -20.43 -16.44
CA HIS A 703 -3.81 -19.58 -16.90
C HIS A 703 -3.52 -18.52 -15.84
N THR A 704 -2.58 -18.84 -14.93
CA THR A 704 -2.16 -17.87 -13.89
C THR A 704 -1.22 -16.82 -14.48
N ASP A 705 -1.31 -15.57 -14.03
CA ASP A 705 -0.41 -14.47 -14.41
C ASP A 705 0.79 -14.42 -13.45
N PHE A 706 2.00 -14.69 -13.95
CA PHE A 706 3.25 -14.57 -13.20
C PHE A 706 3.83 -13.17 -13.32
N ARG A 707 3.87 -12.45 -12.22
CA ARG A 707 4.33 -11.06 -12.18
C ARG A 707 5.74 -10.93 -11.65
N GLN A 708 6.60 -10.24 -12.42
CA GLN A 708 7.99 -9.98 -12.06
C GLN A 708 8.14 -8.79 -11.10
N THR A 709 7.17 -7.86 -11.07
CA THR A 709 7.29 -6.52 -10.47
C THR A 709 6.52 -6.33 -9.16
N VAL A 710 6.21 -7.43 -8.44
CA VAL A 710 5.37 -7.37 -7.21
C VAL A 710 6.19 -7.47 -5.93
N THR A 711 7.13 -8.40 -5.86
CA THR A 711 7.87 -8.65 -4.62
C THR A 711 9.13 -7.80 -4.54
N ALA A 712 9.48 -7.30 -3.36
CA ALA A 712 10.69 -6.50 -3.20
C ALA A 712 12.00 -7.33 -3.24
N THR A 713 11.90 -8.66 -3.23
CA THR A 713 13.06 -9.59 -3.26
C THR A 713 13.39 -10.13 -4.64
N GLY A 714 12.60 -9.83 -5.67
CA GLY A 714 12.79 -10.39 -7.01
C GLY A 714 12.03 -11.70 -7.27
N ARG A 715 11.39 -12.31 -6.27
CA ARG A 715 10.55 -13.50 -6.47
C ARG A 715 9.36 -13.19 -7.37
N LEU A 716 8.96 -14.16 -8.19
CA LEU A 716 7.73 -14.09 -8.97
C LEU A 716 6.50 -14.14 -8.05
N ALA A 717 5.42 -13.52 -8.48
CA ALA A 717 4.13 -13.59 -7.80
C ALA A 717 3.07 -14.13 -8.77
N SER A 718 2.44 -15.25 -8.45
CA SER A 718 1.32 -15.80 -9.19
C SER A 718 0.02 -15.08 -8.82
N ASN A 719 -0.79 -14.73 -9.80
CA ASN A 719 -2.04 -13.98 -9.62
C ASN A 719 -3.13 -14.51 -10.56
N ARG A 720 -4.39 -14.51 -10.12
CA ARG A 720 -5.59 -14.89 -10.87
C ARG A 720 -5.54 -16.29 -11.52
N PRO A 721 -5.44 -17.36 -10.70
CA PRO A 721 -5.35 -17.44 -9.24
C PRO A 721 -3.92 -17.50 -8.72
N ASN A 722 -3.70 -17.30 -7.41
CA ASN A 722 -2.39 -17.50 -6.81
C ASN A 722 -2.16 -18.99 -6.51
N LEU A 723 -1.44 -19.67 -7.39
CA LEU A 723 -1.12 -21.11 -7.27
C LEU A 723 0.07 -21.38 -6.33
N GLN A 724 0.92 -20.37 -6.06
CA GLN A 724 2.10 -20.52 -5.21
C GLN A 724 1.78 -20.71 -3.71
N ASN A 725 0.55 -20.41 -3.31
CA ASN A 725 0.11 -20.48 -1.90
C ASN A 725 -0.75 -21.71 -1.57
N ILE A 726 -0.87 -22.69 -2.48
CA ILE A 726 -1.61 -23.93 -2.23
C ILE A 726 -0.84 -24.77 -1.19
N PRO A 727 -1.45 -25.07 -0.01
CA PRO A 727 -0.71 -25.72 1.08
C PRO A 727 -0.30 -27.15 0.71
N ILE A 728 0.88 -27.57 1.19
CA ILE A 728 1.39 -28.93 0.99
C ILE A 728 1.36 -29.76 2.28
N ARG A 729 1.32 -29.11 3.46
CA ARG A 729 1.51 -29.80 4.75
C ARG A 729 0.20 -30.41 5.26
N SER A 730 -0.93 -29.80 5.00
CA SER A 730 -2.24 -30.33 5.42
C SER A 730 -2.73 -31.41 4.45
N GLU A 731 -3.57 -32.33 4.93
CA GLU A 731 -4.17 -33.38 4.13
C GLU A 731 -5.06 -32.80 3.03
N GLU A 732 -5.85 -31.78 3.36
CA GLU A 732 -6.73 -31.10 2.44
C GLU A 732 -5.96 -30.38 1.33
N GLY A 733 -4.83 -29.76 1.67
CA GLY A 733 -3.96 -29.11 0.70
C GLY A 733 -3.32 -30.10 -0.26
N ARG A 734 -2.94 -31.29 0.24
CA ARG A 734 -2.43 -32.39 -0.59
C ARG A 734 -3.51 -32.85 -1.59
N ARG A 735 -4.75 -33.01 -1.16
CA ARG A 735 -5.89 -33.38 -2.02
C ARG A 735 -6.17 -32.31 -3.08
N ILE A 736 -5.99 -31.02 -2.75
CA ILE A 736 -6.09 -29.95 -3.75
C ILE A 736 -4.99 -30.09 -4.81
N ARG A 737 -3.73 -30.39 -4.42
CA ARG A 737 -2.65 -30.65 -5.36
C ARG A 737 -2.87 -31.88 -6.22
N GLN A 738 -3.53 -32.91 -5.71
CA GLN A 738 -3.93 -34.10 -6.48
C GLN A 738 -4.96 -33.82 -7.58
N ALA A 739 -5.69 -32.72 -7.47
CA ALA A 739 -6.60 -32.30 -8.52
C ALA A 739 -5.89 -31.67 -9.74
N PHE A 740 -4.63 -31.27 -9.63
CA PHE A 740 -3.87 -30.79 -10.77
C PHE A 740 -3.27 -31.96 -11.55
N ILE A 741 -3.59 -32.04 -12.82
CA ILE A 741 -3.26 -33.15 -13.73
C ILE A 741 -2.59 -32.62 -15.00
N PRO A 742 -1.80 -33.45 -15.71
CA PRO A 742 -1.21 -33.05 -17.00
C PRO A 742 -2.26 -32.62 -18.01
N ASN A 743 -1.88 -31.69 -18.87
CA ASN A 743 -2.75 -31.14 -19.94
C ASN A 743 -2.94 -32.11 -21.11
N ARG A 744 -1.93 -32.96 -21.36
CA ARG A 744 -1.86 -33.83 -22.56
C ARG A 744 -1.95 -35.30 -22.14
N ASP A 745 -2.70 -36.10 -22.90
CA ASP A 745 -2.79 -37.56 -22.72
C ASP A 745 -1.39 -38.22 -22.86
N GLY A 746 -1.08 -39.16 -21.98
CA GLY A 746 0.19 -39.86 -21.97
C GLY A 746 1.37 -39.06 -21.42
N CYS A 747 1.10 -37.88 -20.84
CA CYS A 747 2.09 -37.08 -20.12
C CYS A 747 1.99 -37.29 -18.60
N ILE A 748 3.08 -37.02 -17.91
CA ILE A 748 3.18 -36.96 -16.45
C ILE A 748 3.85 -35.67 -16.03
N PHE A 749 3.78 -35.36 -14.76
CA PHE A 749 4.55 -34.27 -14.18
C PHE A 749 5.95 -34.72 -13.77
N VAL A 750 6.92 -33.86 -14.06
CA VAL A 750 8.29 -33.93 -13.52
C VAL A 750 8.49 -32.66 -12.70
N CYS A 751 8.78 -32.82 -11.43
CA CYS A 751 8.98 -31.76 -10.48
C CYS A 751 10.44 -31.74 -10.05
N ALA A 752 11.06 -30.56 -10.11
CA ALA A 752 12.44 -30.37 -9.68
C ALA A 752 12.52 -29.25 -8.64
N ASP A 753 13.06 -29.55 -7.46
CA ASP A 753 13.14 -28.63 -6.31
C ASP A 753 14.59 -28.50 -5.83
N TYR A 754 15.03 -27.26 -5.58
CA TYR A 754 16.35 -27.00 -5.01
C TYR A 754 16.40 -27.39 -3.52
N SER A 755 17.29 -28.27 -3.19
CA SER A 755 17.49 -28.71 -1.82
C SER A 755 18.21 -27.66 -0.98
N GLN A 756 17.47 -27.04 -0.03
CA GLN A 756 17.99 -26.08 0.96
C GLN A 756 18.79 -24.92 0.32
N VAL A 757 18.32 -24.39 -0.80
CA VAL A 757 19.03 -23.41 -1.62
C VAL A 757 19.49 -22.18 -0.84
N GLU A 758 18.65 -21.65 0.06
CA GLU A 758 19.00 -20.47 0.83
C GLU A 758 20.16 -20.71 1.81
N LEU A 759 20.29 -21.92 2.37
CA LEU A 759 21.44 -22.28 3.22
C LEU A 759 22.73 -22.47 2.40
N ARG A 760 22.62 -23.01 1.19
CA ARG A 760 23.76 -23.13 0.25
C ARG A 760 24.24 -21.73 -0.19
N LEU A 761 23.32 -20.82 -0.47
CA LEU A 761 23.63 -19.43 -0.75
C LEU A 761 24.25 -18.71 0.46
N LEU A 762 23.75 -18.97 1.67
CA LEU A 762 24.35 -18.43 2.89
C LEU A 762 25.78 -18.93 3.11
N ALA A 763 26.05 -20.23 2.85
CA ALA A 763 27.39 -20.79 2.91
C ALA A 763 28.35 -20.10 1.92
N HIS A 764 27.90 -19.90 0.69
CA HIS A 764 28.67 -19.17 -0.33
C HIS A 764 28.92 -17.71 0.05
N LEU A 765 27.89 -17.00 0.47
CA LEU A 765 27.94 -15.56 0.83
C LEU A 765 28.83 -15.31 2.05
N SER A 766 28.73 -16.15 3.07
CA SER A 766 29.51 -16.01 4.29
C SER A 766 30.95 -16.57 4.15
N GLY A 767 31.15 -17.51 3.26
CA GLY A 767 32.42 -18.27 3.16
C GLY A 767 32.75 -19.04 4.43
N ASP A 768 31.74 -19.47 5.21
CA ASP A 768 31.95 -20.22 6.45
C ASP A 768 32.39 -21.65 6.16
N GLU A 769 33.61 -21.97 6.55
CA GLU A 769 34.23 -23.28 6.27
C GLU A 769 33.48 -24.44 6.93
N GLY A 770 32.90 -24.22 8.11
CA GLY A 770 32.13 -25.23 8.83
C GLY A 770 30.83 -25.56 8.11
N LEU A 771 30.13 -24.52 7.58
CA LEU A 771 28.91 -24.69 6.83
C LEU A 771 29.18 -25.30 5.44
N ILE A 772 30.22 -24.84 4.75
CA ILE A 772 30.67 -25.39 3.45
C ILE A 772 30.99 -26.87 3.59
N SER A 773 31.85 -27.24 4.55
CA SER A 773 32.25 -28.65 4.79
C SER A 773 31.07 -29.55 5.13
N THR A 774 30.08 -29.03 5.90
CA THR A 774 28.85 -29.76 6.22
C THR A 774 28.03 -30.05 4.95
N ILE A 775 27.90 -29.08 4.04
CA ILE A 775 27.21 -29.26 2.77
C ILE A 775 27.93 -30.25 1.85
N GLU A 776 29.26 -30.10 1.69
CA GLU A 776 30.09 -30.96 0.82
C GLU A 776 30.13 -32.41 1.28
N SER A 777 30.03 -32.64 2.59
CA SER A 777 29.99 -34.00 3.14
C SER A 777 28.66 -34.71 2.95
N GLY A 778 27.61 -34.02 2.40
CA GLY A 778 26.26 -34.58 2.21
C GLY A 778 25.51 -34.82 3.52
N ILE A 779 25.98 -34.27 4.62
CA ILE A 779 25.34 -34.41 5.93
C ILE A 779 24.13 -33.44 5.98
N ASP A 780 23.01 -33.91 6.54
CA ASP A 780 21.84 -33.03 6.76
C ASP A 780 22.21 -31.84 7.62
N ILE A 781 22.14 -30.65 7.07
CA ILE A 781 22.55 -29.40 7.72
C ILE A 781 21.82 -29.20 9.05
N HIS A 782 20.52 -29.52 9.11
CA HIS A 782 19.73 -29.35 10.31
C HIS A 782 20.17 -30.31 11.42
N SER A 783 20.53 -31.57 11.07
CA SER A 783 21.06 -32.52 12.02
C SER A 783 22.48 -32.12 12.47
N SER A 784 23.32 -31.65 11.56
CA SER A 784 24.65 -31.13 11.91
C SER A 784 24.62 -29.95 12.84
N VAL A 785 23.69 -29.00 12.60
CA VAL A 785 23.48 -27.85 13.46
C VAL A 785 22.93 -28.28 14.84
N ALA A 786 21.98 -29.21 14.87
CA ALA A 786 21.46 -29.76 16.14
C ALA A 786 22.56 -30.46 16.94
N ALA A 787 23.39 -31.28 16.30
CA ALA A 787 24.55 -31.96 16.91
C ALA A 787 25.49 -30.94 17.56
N LYS A 788 25.86 -29.87 16.83
CA LYS A 788 26.74 -28.82 17.36
C LYS A 788 26.10 -28.03 18.52
N ILE A 789 24.83 -27.69 18.42
CA ILE A 789 24.12 -26.94 19.46
C ILE A 789 24.00 -27.74 20.75
N HIS A 790 23.74 -29.04 20.64
CA HIS A 790 23.55 -29.93 21.80
C HIS A 790 24.81 -30.69 22.22
N ASP A 791 25.97 -30.45 21.59
CA ASP A 791 27.24 -31.14 21.82
C ASP A 791 27.08 -32.67 21.78
N LYS A 792 26.48 -33.19 20.68
CA LYS A 792 26.15 -34.60 20.47
C LYS A 792 26.71 -35.09 19.12
N GLU A 793 26.85 -36.41 19.00
CA GLU A 793 27.06 -37.00 17.70
C GLU A 793 25.79 -36.91 16.82
N ILE A 794 25.95 -36.82 15.49
CA ILE A 794 24.84 -36.64 14.54
C ILE A 794 23.80 -37.75 14.65
N ASP A 795 24.21 -38.97 14.89
CA ASP A 795 23.36 -40.15 15.01
C ASP A 795 22.52 -40.12 16.32
N GLU A 796 22.88 -39.30 17.28
CA GLU A 796 22.17 -39.12 18.55
C GLU A 796 21.14 -37.98 18.51
N VAL A 797 21.08 -37.22 17.40
CA VAL A 797 20.16 -36.12 17.23
C VAL A 797 18.72 -36.63 17.08
N THR A 798 17.85 -36.20 17.97
CA THR A 798 16.42 -36.54 17.91
C THR A 798 15.69 -35.76 16.82
N LYS A 799 14.51 -36.24 16.40
CA LYS A 799 13.68 -35.55 15.42
C LYS A 799 13.25 -34.16 15.91
N ASP A 800 13.00 -33.97 17.21
CA ASP A 800 12.61 -32.71 17.79
C ASP A 800 13.78 -31.71 17.83
N GLU A 801 14.99 -32.14 18.18
CA GLU A 801 16.22 -31.34 18.12
C GLU A 801 16.53 -30.91 16.68
N ARG A 802 16.39 -31.82 15.72
CA ARG A 802 16.50 -31.49 14.29
C ARG A 802 15.46 -30.47 13.83
N ALA A 803 14.22 -30.60 14.28
CA ALA A 803 13.16 -29.65 13.95
C ALA A 803 13.41 -28.27 14.57
N ALA A 804 13.89 -28.23 15.83
CA ALA A 804 14.32 -27.00 16.49
C ALA A 804 15.49 -26.35 15.75
N ALA A 805 16.51 -27.10 15.37
CA ALA A 805 17.66 -26.61 14.59
C ALA A 805 17.23 -26.09 13.20
N LYS A 806 16.22 -26.70 12.57
CA LYS A 806 15.64 -26.18 11.33
C LYS A 806 15.00 -24.79 11.57
N ALA A 807 14.23 -24.63 12.64
CA ALA A 807 13.65 -23.34 13.01
C ALA A 807 14.72 -22.28 13.34
N VAL A 808 15.81 -22.70 14.00
CA VAL A 808 16.98 -21.84 14.26
C VAL A 808 17.64 -21.41 12.96
N ASN A 809 17.98 -22.33 12.06
CA ASN A 809 18.64 -22.02 10.80
C ASN A 809 17.86 -20.99 9.96
N PHE A 810 16.57 -21.24 9.74
CA PHE A 810 15.72 -20.31 8.99
C PHE A 810 15.45 -19.03 9.78
N GLY A 811 15.17 -19.14 11.08
CA GLY A 811 14.91 -17.99 11.92
C GLY A 811 16.07 -17.00 11.96
N LEU A 812 17.28 -17.49 12.16
CA LEU A 812 18.49 -16.65 12.22
C LEU A 812 18.83 -16.06 10.86
N MET A 813 18.73 -16.84 9.80
CA MET A 813 18.93 -16.35 8.42
C MET A 813 17.97 -15.20 8.09
N TYR A 814 16.77 -15.21 8.67
CA TYR A 814 15.79 -14.12 8.50
C TYR A 814 15.87 -13.04 9.58
N GLY A 815 16.94 -13.03 10.38
CA GLY A 815 17.17 -12.02 11.40
C GLY A 815 16.22 -12.10 12.59
N MET A 816 15.72 -13.30 12.91
CA MET A 816 14.89 -13.56 14.08
C MET A 816 15.71 -13.39 15.36
N GLY A 817 15.20 -12.59 16.30
CA GLY A 817 15.82 -12.47 17.61
C GLY A 817 15.33 -13.54 18.61
N ALA A 818 15.98 -13.63 19.77
CA ALA A 818 15.72 -14.63 20.81
C ALA A 818 14.24 -14.72 21.25
N ARG A 819 13.50 -13.63 21.24
CA ARG A 819 12.06 -13.65 21.58
C ARG A 819 11.21 -14.36 20.52
N GLY A 820 11.55 -14.18 19.24
CA GLY A 820 10.88 -14.86 18.15
C GLY A 820 11.16 -16.35 18.19
N LEU A 821 12.44 -16.70 18.28
CA LEU A 821 12.89 -18.08 18.39
C LEU A 821 12.26 -18.83 19.59
N ALA A 822 12.30 -18.23 20.79
CA ALA A 822 11.70 -18.77 22.00
C ALA A 822 10.21 -19.13 21.82
N ARG A 823 9.46 -18.25 21.15
CA ARG A 823 8.04 -18.48 20.85
C ARG A 823 7.86 -19.63 19.83
N ASP A 824 8.65 -19.65 18.78
CA ASP A 824 8.44 -20.55 17.63
C ASP A 824 8.81 -22.01 17.96
N ILE A 825 9.78 -22.23 18.87
CA ILE A 825 10.19 -23.57 19.32
C ILE A 825 9.76 -23.90 20.76
N GLY A 826 9.03 -22.99 21.45
CA GLY A 826 8.44 -23.26 22.74
C GLY A 826 9.41 -23.32 23.93
N ILE A 827 10.57 -22.63 23.85
CA ILE A 827 11.58 -22.57 24.91
C ILE A 827 11.61 -21.20 25.60
N SER A 828 12.39 -21.07 26.66
CA SER A 828 12.62 -19.78 27.33
C SER A 828 13.47 -18.83 26.48
N ILE A 829 13.36 -17.53 26.71
CA ILE A 829 14.18 -16.51 26.03
C ILE A 829 15.67 -16.70 26.36
N ALA A 830 15.99 -17.25 27.55
CA ALA A 830 17.36 -17.51 27.96
C ALA A 830 17.97 -18.66 27.14
N GLU A 831 17.26 -19.78 27.03
CA GLU A 831 17.64 -20.91 26.18
C GLU A 831 17.75 -20.50 24.70
N ALA A 832 16.80 -19.71 24.19
CA ALA A 832 16.86 -19.20 22.82
C ALA A 832 18.11 -18.32 22.57
N LYS A 833 18.56 -17.54 23.55
CA LYS A 833 19.83 -16.80 23.43
C LYS A 833 21.05 -17.72 23.40
N GLU A 834 21.07 -18.74 24.25
CA GLU A 834 22.12 -19.73 24.28
C GLU A 834 22.20 -20.49 22.95
N PHE A 835 21.08 -20.89 22.39
CA PHE A 835 21.01 -21.48 21.04
C PHE A 835 21.59 -20.58 19.95
N ILE A 836 21.25 -19.28 19.97
CA ILE A 836 21.76 -18.31 19.00
C ILE A 836 23.29 -18.15 19.14
N GLU A 837 23.80 -18.08 20.36
CA GLU A 837 25.26 -17.99 20.59
C GLU A 837 25.98 -19.25 20.14
N SER A 838 25.51 -20.44 20.50
CA SER A 838 26.09 -21.72 20.07
C SER A 838 26.08 -21.87 18.53
N TYR A 839 25.01 -21.43 17.87
CA TYR A 839 24.96 -21.40 16.41
C TYR A 839 26.07 -20.54 15.81
N PHE A 840 26.25 -19.32 16.32
CA PHE A 840 27.29 -18.42 15.82
C PHE A 840 28.71 -18.77 16.28
N GLU A 841 28.87 -19.54 17.36
CA GLU A 841 30.14 -20.14 17.73
C GLU A 841 30.52 -21.27 16.75
N GLY A 842 29.53 -22.05 16.30
CA GLY A 842 29.69 -23.06 15.27
C GLY A 842 29.91 -22.54 13.87
N PHE A 843 29.40 -21.31 13.57
CA PHE A 843 29.47 -20.69 12.25
C PHE A 843 29.84 -19.19 12.35
N PRO A 844 31.08 -18.87 12.77
CA PRO A 844 31.44 -17.47 13.09
C PRO A 844 31.43 -16.55 11.87
N ARG A 845 31.79 -17.05 10.67
CA ARG A 845 31.77 -16.22 9.46
C ARG A 845 30.35 -15.86 9.00
N VAL A 846 29.34 -16.65 9.36
CA VAL A 846 27.94 -16.28 9.11
C VAL A 846 27.60 -15.03 9.91
N ARG A 847 28.00 -14.96 11.19
CA ARG A 847 27.82 -13.74 12.03
C ARG A 847 28.52 -12.53 11.40
N ASP A 848 29.77 -12.69 11.04
CA ASP A 848 30.58 -11.61 10.46
C ASP A 848 29.97 -11.07 9.16
N TRP A 849 29.52 -11.97 8.29
CA TRP A 849 28.83 -11.61 7.06
C TRP A 849 27.50 -10.87 7.31
N MET A 850 26.72 -11.30 8.28
CA MET A 850 25.46 -10.62 8.64
C MET A 850 25.72 -9.20 9.14
N GLU A 851 26.71 -9.01 10.03
CA GLU A 851 27.05 -7.68 10.53
C GLU A 851 27.65 -6.79 9.43
N GLU A 852 28.46 -7.34 8.53
CA GLU A 852 28.99 -6.63 7.38
C GLU A 852 27.88 -6.19 6.42
N THR A 853 26.90 -7.07 6.15
CA THR A 853 25.75 -6.76 5.29
C THR A 853 24.92 -5.62 5.90
N LYS A 854 24.67 -5.62 7.21
CA LYS A 854 23.99 -4.53 7.91
C LYS A 854 24.80 -3.22 7.81
N ARG A 855 26.11 -3.30 8.01
CA ARG A 855 26.97 -2.13 7.93
C ARG A 855 26.96 -1.51 6.52
N MET A 856 27.12 -2.33 5.48
CA MET A 856 27.03 -1.88 4.08
C MET A 856 25.67 -1.26 3.79
N ALA A 857 24.58 -1.87 4.26
CA ALA A 857 23.24 -1.32 4.07
C ALA A 857 23.05 0.04 4.77
N ILE A 858 23.67 0.25 5.95
CA ILE A 858 23.67 1.55 6.64
C ILE A 858 24.47 2.60 5.84
N GLU A 859 25.62 2.22 5.28
CA GLU A 859 26.50 3.12 4.55
C GLU A 859 25.93 3.53 3.18
N THR A 860 25.31 2.57 2.47
CA THR A 860 24.85 2.77 1.08
C THR A 860 23.35 3.06 0.98
N GLY A 861 22.56 2.74 2.02
CA GLY A 861 21.09 2.79 1.97
C GLY A 861 20.44 1.64 1.19
N GLU A 862 21.23 0.68 0.68
CA GLU A 862 20.76 -0.42 -0.16
C GLU A 862 21.53 -1.71 0.07
N VAL A 863 21.01 -2.82 -0.44
CA VAL A 863 21.72 -4.10 -0.58
C VAL A 863 21.57 -4.66 -1.98
N ARG A 864 22.43 -5.62 -2.33
CA ARG A 864 22.42 -6.28 -3.64
C ARG A 864 22.49 -7.80 -3.50
N THR A 865 21.84 -8.49 -4.44
CA THR A 865 21.97 -9.94 -4.60
C THR A 865 23.31 -10.32 -5.24
N LEU A 866 23.58 -11.61 -5.34
CA LEU A 866 24.77 -12.14 -6.06
C LEU A 866 24.82 -11.71 -7.53
N CYS A 867 23.66 -11.56 -8.18
CA CYS A 867 23.55 -11.08 -9.56
C CYS A 867 23.53 -9.54 -9.68
N GLY A 868 23.63 -8.82 -8.55
CA GLY A 868 23.65 -7.35 -8.56
C GLY A 868 22.26 -6.70 -8.48
N ARG A 869 21.16 -7.46 -8.35
CA ARG A 869 19.81 -6.90 -8.14
C ARG A 869 19.80 -6.03 -6.90
N ARG A 870 19.32 -4.82 -7.04
CA ARG A 870 19.31 -3.76 -6.02
C ARG A 870 18.02 -3.77 -5.21
N ARG A 871 18.15 -3.49 -3.90
CA ARG A 871 17.00 -3.10 -3.07
C ARG A 871 17.37 -1.98 -2.12
N PRO A 872 16.77 -0.78 -2.25
CA PRO A 872 16.85 0.28 -1.26
C PRO A 872 16.18 -0.13 0.05
N ILE A 873 16.79 0.23 1.20
CA ILE A 873 16.27 -0.09 2.55
C ILE A 873 16.24 1.19 3.39
N PRO A 874 15.27 2.09 3.15
CA PRO A 874 15.20 3.33 3.92
C PRO A 874 14.96 3.11 5.41
N GLU A 875 14.36 1.98 5.82
CA GLU A 875 14.10 1.63 7.21
C GLU A 875 15.39 1.49 8.04
N ILE A 876 16.51 1.09 7.42
CA ILE A 876 17.76 0.88 8.15
C ILE A 876 18.37 2.19 8.67
N LEU A 877 18.03 3.30 8.02
CA LEU A 877 18.45 4.64 8.39
C LEU A 877 17.53 5.30 9.43
N SER A 878 16.42 4.63 9.79
CA SER A 878 15.46 5.17 10.76
C SER A 878 16.06 5.29 12.15
N ARG A 879 15.72 6.38 12.87
CA ARG A 879 16.06 6.57 14.27
C ARG A 879 15.19 5.73 15.22
N LEU A 880 14.08 5.18 14.74
CA LEU A 880 13.19 4.32 15.52
C LEU A 880 13.77 2.90 15.62
N PRO A 881 14.08 2.39 16.82
CA PRO A 881 14.74 1.09 16.99
C PRO A 881 13.99 -0.07 16.33
N ARG A 882 12.66 0.00 16.32
CA ARG A 882 11.82 -1.04 15.70
C ARG A 882 11.95 -1.06 14.17
N GLU A 883 11.96 0.11 13.55
CA GLU A 883 12.09 0.25 12.09
C GLU A 883 13.51 -0.11 11.64
N LYS A 884 14.51 0.40 12.36
CA LYS A 884 15.91 0.04 12.10
C LYS A 884 16.11 -1.48 12.16
N ALA A 885 15.61 -2.14 13.21
CA ALA A 885 15.67 -3.61 13.32
C ALA A 885 14.91 -4.33 12.19
N GLN A 886 13.85 -3.71 11.65
CA GLN A 886 13.16 -4.21 10.47
C GLN A 886 14.01 -4.04 9.21
N GLY A 887 14.65 -2.89 9.02
CA GLY A 887 15.60 -2.62 7.95
C GLY A 887 16.80 -3.60 7.95
N GLU A 888 17.36 -3.89 9.14
CA GLU A 888 18.43 -4.87 9.31
C GLU A 888 18.01 -6.28 8.85
N ARG A 889 16.78 -6.69 9.17
CA ARG A 889 16.23 -7.96 8.67
C ARG A 889 16.03 -7.93 7.16
N TYR A 890 15.50 -6.83 6.61
CA TYR A 890 15.34 -6.70 5.16
C TYR A 890 16.67 -6.78 4.42
N ALA A 891 17.74 -6.20 4.98
CA ALA A 891 19.07 -6.25 4.39
C ALA A 891 19.56 -7.70 4.23
N ILE A 892 19.56 -8.48 5.31
CA ILE A 892 20.01 -9.88 5.29
C ILE A 892 19.12 -10.73 4.37
N ASN A 893 17.79 -10.65 4.56
CA ASN A 893 16.84 -11.46 3.81
C ASN A 893 16.92 -11.20 2.31
N THR A 894 17.09 -9.93 1.91
CA THR A 894 17.14 -9.59 0.48
C THR A 894 18.35 -10.20 -0.20
N VAL A 895 19.51 -10.21 0.44
CA VAL A 895 20.71 -10.78 -0.18
C VAL A 895 20.54 -12.29 -0.40
N VAL A 896 20.01 -13.02 0.58
CA VAL A 896 19.82 -14.47 0.46
C VAL A 896 18.63 -14.81 -0.44
N GLN A 897 17.43 -14.33 -0.11
CA GLN A 897 16.21 -14.66 -0.86
C GLN A 897 16.19 -14.08 -2.27
N GLY A 898 16.78 -12.89 -2.45
CA GLY A 898 16.91 -12.30 -3.77
C GLY A 898 17.88 -13.06 -4.65
N SER A 899 18.99 -13.56 -4.10
CA SER A 899 19.92 -14.42 -4.85
C SER A 899 19.28 -15.77 -5.20
N ALA A 900 18.43 -16.32 -4.33
CA ALA A 900 17.64 -17.52 -4.66
C ALA A 900 16.62 -17.22 -5.77
N ALA A 901 15.99 -16.04 -5.75
CA ALA A 901 15.07 -15.62 -6.81
C ALA A 901 15.78 -15.43 -8.15
N ASP A 902 16.98 -14.86 -8.16
CA ASP A 902 17.80 -14.74 -9.38
C ASP A 902 18.23 -16.11 -9.89
N LEU A 903 18.61 -17.04 -9.00
CA LEU A 903 18.97 -18.42 -9.35
C LEU A 903 17.81 -19.14 -10.03
N ILE A 904 16.61 -19.16 -9.44
CA ILE A 904 15.48 -19.88 -10.03
C ILE A 904 15.06 -19.26 -11.37
N LYS A 905 15.10 -17.93 -11.53
CA LYS A 905 14.84 -17.27 -12.81
C LYS A 905 15.82 -17.66 -13.89
N LYS A 906 17.11 -17.72 -13.56
CA LYS A 906 18.14 -18.24 -14.49
C LYS A 906 17.89 -19.69 -14.84
N ALA A 907 17.60 -20.54 -13.86
CA ALA A 907 17.24 -21.92 -14.09
C ALA A 907 16.02 -22.06 -15.01
N MET A 908 14.96 -21.24 -14.83
CA MET A 908 13.79 -21.23 -15.72
C MET A 908 14.17 -20.92 -17.17
N ILE A 909 15.03 -19.92 -17.37
CA ILE A 909 15.50 -19.52 -18.70
C ILE A 909 16.30 -20.65 -19.34
N ASP A 910 17.23 -21.25 -18.60
CA ASP A 910 18.11 -22.30 -19.12
C ASP A 910 17.32 -23.59 -19.38
N VAL A 911 16.39 -23.98 -18.48
CA VAL A 911 15.48 -25.12 -18.67
C VAL A 911 14.58 -24.91 -19.90
N HIS A 912 14.04 -23.71 -20.09
CA HIS A 912 13.21 -23.41 -21.25
C HIS A 912 14.00 -23.53 -22.57
N ARG A 913 15.21 -22.97 -22.62
CA ARG A 913 16.12 -23.09 -23.78
C ARG A 913 16.48 -24.53 -24.08
N GLU A 914 16.81 -25.32 -23.05
CA GLU A 914 17.12 -26.74 -23.21
C GLU A 914 15.91 -27.53 -23.73
N ALA A 915 14.70 -27.26 -23.17
CA ALA A 915 13.47 -27.89 -23.66
C ALA A 915 13.20 -27.57 -25.13
N LEU A 916 13.38 -26.31 -25.55
CA LEU A 916 13.26 -25.91 -26.96
C LEU A 916 14.29 -26.63 -27.86
N SER A 917 15.55 -26.75 -27.40
CA SER A 917 16.61 -27.41 -28.16
C SER A 917 16.31 -28.90 -28.38
N ARG A 918 15.53 -29.52 -27.47
CA ARG A 918 15.10 -30.94 -27.52
C ARG A 918 13.72 -31.12 -28.19
N GLY A 919 13.21 -30.13 -28.89
CA GLY A 919 11.94 -30.22 -29.63
C GLY A 919 10.71 -29.82 -28.83
N ASN A 920 10.86 -29.19 -27.66
CA ASN A 920 9.79 -28.66 -26.82
C ASN A 920 8.75 -29.68 -26.37
N GLU A 921 9.18 -30.93 -26.13
CA GLU A 921 8.30 -31.98 -25.57
C GLU A 921 8.08 -31.83 -24.06
N ALA A 922 9.08 -31.30 -23.34
CA ALA A 922 8.95 -30.91 -21.93
C ALA A 922 8.54 -29.44 -21.82
N ARG A 923 7.51 -29.14 -21.04
CA ARG A 923 6.94 -27.79 -20.89
C ARG A 923 6.88 -27.37 -19.45
N ILE A 924 7.46 -26.22 -19.11
CA ILE A 924 7.33 -25.66 -17.76
C ILE A 924 5.89 -25.14 -17.63
N LEU A 925 5.18 -25.58 -16.60
CA LEU A 925 3.82 -25.16 -16.29
C LEU A 925 3.77 -24.19 -15.13
N LEU A 926 4.47 -24.51 -14.03
CA LEU A 926 4.44 -23.71 -12.80
C LEU A 926 5.85 -23.51 -12.24
N GLN A 927 6.03 -22.38 -11.59
CA GLN A 927 7.14 -22.11 -10.68
C GLN A 927 6.57 -21.83 -9.28
N ILE A 928 6.96 -22.59 -8.28
CA ILE A 928 6.49 -22.47 -6.90
C ILE A 928 7.69 -22.41 -5.96
N HIS A 929 7.94 -21.25 -5.35
CA HIS A 929 9.11 -21.04 -4.50
C HIS A 929 10.44 -21.39 -5.21
N ASP A 930 11.04 -22.52 -4.88
CA ASP A 930 12.30 -23.00 -5.43
C ASP A 930 12.09 -24.25 -6.33
N GLU A 931 10.83 -24.54 -6.68
CA GLU A 931 10.36 -25.73 -7.42
C GLU A 931 9.91 -25.33 -8.84
N LEU A 932 10.24 -26.14 -9.83
CA LEU A 932 9.69 -26.11 -11.19
C LEU A 932 8.85 -27.36 -11.46
N LEU A 933 7.64 -27.16 -11.98
CA LEU A 933 6.75 -28.24 -12.42
C LEU A 933 6.67 -28.25 -13.93
N LEU A 934 7.09 -29.37 -14.53
CA LEU A 934 7.06 -29.59 -15.98
C LEU A 934 6.05 -30.68 -16.33
N GLU A 935 5.44 -30.54 -17.49
CA GLU A 935 4.69 -31.61 -18.16
C GLU A 935 5.57 -32.26 -19.22
N VAL A 936 5.65 -33.59 -19.20
CA VAL A 936 6.55 -34.37 -20.05
C VAL A 936 5.84 -35.65 -20.51
N PRO A 937 5.98 -36.10 -21.77
CA PRO A 937 5.54 -37.43 -22.17
C PRO A 937 6.14 -38.51 -21.27
N GLU A 938 5.36 -39.48 -20.79
CA GLU A 938 5.77 -40.50 -19.80
C GLU A 938 7.02 -41.24 -20.25
N GLN A 939 7.17 -41.48 -21.54
CA GLN A 939 8.32 -42.18 -22.13
C GLN A 939 9.65 -41.37 -22.12
N LEU A 940 9.57 -40.04 -21.97
CA LEU A 940 10.72 -39.14 -21.93
C LEU A 940 11.02 -38.65 -20.52
N SER A 941 10.23 -39.06 -19.53
CA SER A 941 10.29 -38.50 -18.17
C SER A 941 11.62 -38.77 -17.45
N GLU A 942 12.21 -39.95 -17.57
CA GLU A 942 13.52 -40.27 -16.98
C GLU A 942 14.63 -39.44 -17.63
N GLU A 943 14.65 -39.35 -18.97
CA GLU A 943 15.62 -38.50 -19.67
C GLU A 943 15.44 -37.04 -19.29
N CYS A 944 14.18 -36.58 -19.16
CA CYS A 944 13.86 -35.21 -18.71
C CYS A 944 14.36 -34.97 -17.29
N ALA A 945 14.16 -35.90 -16.37
CA ALA A 945 14.61 -35.78 -14.99
C ALA A 945 16.13 -35.60 -14.90
N ASP A 946 16.89 -36.35 -15.72
CA ASP A 946 18.35 -36.27 -15.72
C ASP A 946 18.86 -34.92 -16.22
N TRP A 947 18.42 -34.45 -17.42
CA TRP A 947 18.90 -33.18 -17.95
C TRP A 947 18.34 -31.98 -17.17
N LEU A 948 17.12 -32.05 -16.65
CA LEU A 948 16.50 -31.00 -15.83
C LEU A 948 17.33 -30.76 -14.57
N LYS A 949 17.74 -31.85 -13.91
CA LYS A 949 18.65 -31.80 -12.76
C LYS A 949 19.97 -31.12 -13.11
N GLU A 950 20.62 -31.57 -14.20
CA GLU A 950 21.93 -31.03 -14.63
C GLU A 950 21.82 -29.51 -14.95
N VAL A 951 20.79 -29.09 -15.66
CA VAL A 951 20.58 -27.67 -16.04
C VAL A 951 20.34 -26.82 -14.82
N MET A 952 19.47 -27.26 -13.90
CA MET A 952 19.19 -26.49 -12.69
C MET A 952 20.40 -26.40 -11.77
N GLU A 953 21.15 -27.51 -11.57
CA GLU A 953 22.37 -27.51 -10.75
C GLU A 953 23.48 -26.63 -11.34
N ALA A 954 23.49 -26.43 -12.66
CA ALA A 954 24.45 -25.58 -13.38
C ALA A 954 24.05 -24.09 -13.49
N ALA A 955 22.81 -23.71 -13.15
CA ALA A 955 22.24 -22.40 -13.42
C ALA A 955 23.01 -21.23 -12.75
N MET A 956 23.68 -21.48 -11.64
CA MET A 956 24.53 -20.49 -10.98
C MET A 956 25.77 -21.13 -10.38
N LYS A 957 26.93 -20.51 -10.59
CA LYS A 957 28.20 -21.01 -10.04
C LYS A 957 28.43 -20.40 -8.66
N ILE A 958 28.34 -21.24 -7.63
CA ILE A 958 28.63 -20.89 -6.23
C ILE A 958 29.72 -21.82 -5.64
N SER A 959 30.22 -21.53 -4.42
CA SER A 959 31.31 -22.26 -3.77
C SER A 959 30.92 -23.63 -3.25
N VAL A 960 29.64 -23.94 -3.17
CA VAL A 960 29.12 -25.25 -2.76
C VAL A 960 28.26 -25.83 -3.90
N PRO A 961 28.12 -27.17 -4.01
CA PRO A 961 27.25 -27.72 -5.03
C PRO A 961 25.78 -27.32 -4.80
N LEU A 962 25.10 -26.92 -5.86
CA LEU A 962 23.66 -26.90 -5.88
C LEU A 962 23.17 -28.33 -6.02
N GLU A 963 22.12 -28.67 -5.31
CA GLU A 963 21.51 -29.99 -5.36
C GLU A 963 20.03 -29.87 -5.66
N VAL A 964 19.59 -30.59 -6.67
CA VAL A 964 18.20 -30.62 -7.13
C VAL A 964 17.63 -32.02 -6.93
N GLN A 965 16.50 -32.09 -6.25
CA GLN A 965 15.72 -33.30 -6.12
C GLN A 965 14.65 -33.31 -7.22
N VAL A 966 14.60 -34.40 -7.97
CA VAL A 966 13.63 -34.58 -9.04
C VAL A 966 12.70 -35.71 -8.70
N SER A 967 11.42 -35.51 -8.86
CA SER A 967 10.38 -36.53 -8.64
C SER A 967 9.36 -36.46 -9.77
N MET A 968 8.60 -37.54 -9.96
CA MET A 968 7.65 -37.70 -11.05
C MET A 968 6.31 -38.21 -10.53
N GLY A 969 5.23 -37.78 -11.15
CA GLY A 969 3.90 -38.18 -10.72
C GLY A 969 2.81 -37.93 -11.75
N ARG A 970 1.68 -38.57 -11.59
CA ARG A 970 0.50 -38.38 -12.46
C ARG A 970 -0.41 -37.22 -12.01
N ASP A 971 -0.14 -36.70 -10.85
CA ASP A 971 -0.70 -35.44 -10.36
C ASP A 971 0.41 -34.63 -9.65
N TRP A 972 0.11 -33.38 -9.35
CA TRP A 972 1.11 -32.47 -8.76
C TRP A 972 1.57 -32.93 -7.37
N PHE A 973 0.68 -33.54 -6.56
CA PHE A 973 1.08 -34.00 -5.23
C PHE A 973 2.08 -35.17 -5.30
N ASP A 974 1.80 -36.14 -6.19
CA ASP A 974 2.71 -37.28 -6.37
C ASP A 974 4.06 -36.84 -6.96
N ALA A 975 4.03 -35.86 -7.87
CA ALA A 975 5.25 -35.27 -8.43
C ALA A 975 6.06 -34.44 -7.42
N SER A 976 5.46 -33.93 -6.34
CA SER A 976 6.14 -33.15 -5.30
C SER A 976 6.66 -34.00 -4.13
N ARG A 977 6.70 -35.33 -4.23
CA ARG A 977 7.22 -36.26 -3.22
C ARG A 977 8.66 -36.58 -3.56
#